data_035919ef82d9a128a1ab3436cf47a2c4
#
_entry.id   035919ef82d9a128a1ab3436cf47a2c4
#
_cell.length_a   1.000
_cell.length_b   1.000
_cell.length_c   1.000
_cell.angle_alpha   90.00
_cell.angle_beta   90.00
_cell.angle_gamma   90.00
#
_symmetry.space_group_name_H-M   'P 1'
#
loop_
_entity.id
_entity.type
_entity.pdbx_description
1 polymer ?
#
loop_
_entity_poly.entity_id
_entity_poly.type
_entity_poly.pdbx_seq_one_letter_code
_entity_poly.pdbx_strand_id
1 'polypeptide(L)'
;MKMLKYALQIGSGQSNRFLWQLPNQIWRRSYTSKIRNIGILAHIDAGKTTTTERMLFYAGKTRAMGEVHRGNTVTDYLTQERERGITICSSAVTFPWNGHRINLLDTPGHIDFTMEVEQSLYAVDGVVVVLDGTAGVEAQTVTVWTQADKHKLPRLIFINKMDRPDADFEKCVTDLKDKLETQPVCLQYPVKNEHGLLAINDVITLEQLSWQQKDLGRSYKNIKLEPSDILRQLQEKRNELIDQLSGLDDELADVVISTESFDKVDNALIERALRRATSQQKVVPVLLGSAYKNVGIQRLMDAVNSYLPAPEERNQIYDCFGTEVAGKVFKIVHDKQRGPLTLVRILRGEIKRGMRLISARGQAEVVSKLYEPLADEYREVSAVQSGDVVICAGLKSTVTGDLLTSSQSALKNAQKRLKQSLGAHPTKDEEDDESDQSDELFAIDPQIPDAVYFCSIEPPSVSSQTAMEQALRQLQREDPSLRVSYDSVTGQTVLGGMGELHMDIIKSRILSEYKIDVDLGPLQIAYKETIESPALTTLSVEKEIAGSKQNVSITLEVVKDQTELFSLDKSPENLPSLNALRPRILQVLRKGSISALERGPRVGGLVVETQIRLHNATIGRGTADSFVMATAAQCVQKLLSTSGTRLLEPIMALQIVAPSERISGIIADLSRRRALINDVLPKGDRNKMILVNAPLSELSGYSSALRTISSGTASMTMQPCGFSSMNSADESLAERRAQGLE
;
A
#
# COMPACT_ATOMS: atom_id res chain seq x y z
N MET A 1 7.59 -3.36 31.93
CA MET A 1 6.57 -4.39 32.13
C MET A 1 5.15 -3.94 31.79
N LYS A 2 4.57 -2.86 32.31
CA LYS A 2 3.20 -2.45 31.91
C LYS A 2 3.07 -1.99 30.44
N MET A 3 4.09 -1.37 29.86
CA MET A 3 4.06 -0.93 28.45
C MET A 3 4.25 -2.07 27.44
N LEU A 4 5.07 -3.08 27.75
CA LEU A 4 5.24 -4.26 26.86
C LEU A 4 3.99 -5.16 26.86
N LYS A 5 3.31 -5.34 28.00
CA LYS A 5 2.02 -6.03 28.06
C LYS A 5 0.92 -5.30 27.25
N TYR A 6 1.01 -3.97 27.17
CA TYR A 6 0.06 -3.20 26.35
C TYR A 6 0.34 -3.34 24.84
N ALA A 7 1.61 -3.51 24.44
CA ALA A 7 2.01 -3.73 23.04
C ALA A 7 1.66 -5.15 22.55
N LEU A 8 1.68 -6.12 23.45
CA LEU A 8 1.40 -7.54 23.13
C LEU A 8 -0.10 -7.91 23.19
N GLN A 9 -0.96 -7.06 23.78
CA GLN A 9 -2.42 -7.28 23.87
C GLN A 9 -3.22 -6.66 22.71
N ILE A 10 -2.56 -5.90 21.82
CA ILE A 10 -3.23 -5.28 20.68
C ILE A 10 -2.90 -6.11 19.44
N GLY A 11 -3.75 -7.09 19.17
CA GLY A 11 -3.68 -7.95 17.99
C GLY A 11 -3.62 -7.16 16.67
N SER A 12 -2.83 -7.68 15.75
CA SER A 12 -2.84 -7.54 14.29
C SER A 12 -3.30 -6.20 13.67
N GLY A 13 -2.80 -5.08 14.11
CA GLY A 13 -3.14 -3.79 13.47
C GLY A 13 -2.39 -2.59 14.02
N GLN A 14 -1.69 -2.74 15.14
CA GLN A 14 -1.06 -1.61 15.84
C GLN A 14 0.43 -1.78 16.14
N SER A 15 1.08 -2.87 15.76
CA SER A 15 2.52 -3.09 15.98
C SER A 15 3.41 -1.97 15.38
N ASN A 16 2.96 -1.33 14.30
CA ASN A 16 3.65 -0.18 13.72
C ASN A 16 3.52 1.14 14.52
N ARG A 17 2.58 1.27 15.44
CA ARG A 17 2.44 2.53 16.23
C ARG A 17 3.49 2.72 17.31
N PHE A 18 4.07 1.63 17.83
CA PHE A 18 5.03 1.70 18.94
C PHE A 18 6.48 1.99 18.52
N LEU A 19 6.85 1.63 17.29
CA LEU A 19 8.24 1.74 16.81
C LEU A 19 8.70 3.19 16.57
N TRP A 20 7.78 4.16 16.53
CA TRP A 20 8.06 5.57 16.25
C TRP A 20 8.11 6.47 17.50
N GLN A 21 7.93 5.91 18.71
CA GLN A 21 8.03 6.64 19.98
C GLN A 21 9.40 6.49 20.65
N LEU A 22 10.48 6.34 19.89
CA LEU A 22 11.83 6.36 20.42
C LEU A 22 12.13 7.76 21.02
N PRO A 23 12.76 7.83 22.22
CA PRO A 23 13.05 9.12 22.86
C PRO A 23 13.90 10.03 21.98
N ASN A 24 13.62 11.32 21.99
CA ASN A 24 14.33 12.40 21.25
C ASN A 24 15.86 12.45 21.42
N GLN A 25 16.45 11.64 22.29
CA GLN A 25 17.91 11.61 22.52
C GLN A 25 18.71 10.93 21.39
N ILE A 26 18.07 10.22 20.44
CA ILE A 26 18.75 9.53 19.33
C ILE A 26 19.05 10.49 18.16
N TRP A 27 18.44 11.66 18.11
CA TRP A 27 18.51 12.63 16.99
C TRP A 27 19.83 13.41 16.84
N ARG A 28 20.91 13.07 17.57
CA ARG A 28 22.16 13.86 17.57
C ARG A 28 23.27 13.37 16.63
N ARG A 29 23.05 12.39 15.75
CA ARG A 29 24.03 12.06 14.70
C ARG A 29 23.75 12.88 13.44
N SER A 30 24.72 13.70 13.05
CA SER A 30 24.70 14.39 11.75
C SER A 30 24.96 13.36 10.65
N TYR A 31 23.91 12.87 10.02
CA TYR A 31 24.02 12.02 8.84
C TYR A 31 24.15 12.89 7.60
N THR A 32 25.19 12.66 6.81
CA THR A 32 25.50 13.41 5.58
C THR A 32 25.24 12.59 4.31
N SER A 33 24.29 11.65 4.36
CA SER A 33 23.98 10.85 3.17
C SER A 33 23.44 11.72 2.05
N LYS A 34 24.03 11.53 0.86
CA LYS A 34 23.65 12.19 -0.39
C LYS A 34 22.58 11.40 -1.16
N ILE A 35 21.91 10.45 -0.53
CA ILE A 35 20.83 9.67 -1.15
C ILE A 35 19.48 10.25 -0.73
N ARG A 36 18.53 10.28 -1.68
CA ARG A 36 17.12 10.60 -1.44
C ARG A 36 16.25 9.55 -2.12
N ASN A 37 15.39 8.90 -1.35
CA ASN A 37 14.41 7.96 -1.88
C ASN A 37 13.05 8.60 -1.79
N ILE A 38 12.46 8.89 -2.93
CA ILE A 38 11.23 9.66 -3.02
C ILE A 38 10.18 8.91 -3.82
N GLY A 39 8.92 9.02 -3.39
CA GLY A 39 7.75 8.63 -4.15
C GLY A 39 7.09 9.87 -4.77
N ILE A 40 6.55 9.74 -5.98
CA ILE A 40 5.67 10.76 -6.54
C ILE A 40 4.23 10.27 -6.43
N LEU A 41 3.40 11.07 -5.75
CA LEU A 41 1.98 10.83 -5.55
C LEU A 41 1.17 11.92 -6.26
N ALA A 42 0.07 11.56 -6.88
CA ALA A 42 -0.82 12.52 -7.53
C ALA A 42 -2.18 11.89 -7.81
N HIS A 43 -3.21 12.72 -8.01
CA HIS A 43 -4.42 12.27 -8.66
C HIS A 43 -4.20 12.05 -10.18
N ILE A 44 -5.13 11.38 -10.83
CA ILE A 44 -5.09 11.14 -12.28
C ILE A 44 -5.03 12.49 -13.00
N ASP A 45 -4.20 12.59 -14.04
CA ASP A 45 -3.99 13.79 -14.86
C ASP A 45 -3.36 15.01 -14.14
N ALA A 46 -2.94 14.95 -12.88
CA ALA A 46 -2.21 16.07 -12.24
C ALA A 46 -0.86 16.39 -12.92
N GLY A 47 -0.38 15.49 -13.77
CA GLY A 47 0.89 15.63 -14.48
C GLY A 47 2.07 14.96 -13.78
N LYS A 48 1.80 13.88 -13.02
CA LYS A 48 2.80 13.06 -12.33
C LYS A 48 3.90 12.57 -13.30
N THR A 49 3.53 11.77 -14.31
CA THR A 49 4.47 11.23 -15.31
C THR A 49 5.21 12.33 -16.04
N THR A 50 4.53 13.44 -16.41
CA THR A 50 5.19 14.59 -17.04
C THR A 50 6.25 15.21 -16.12
N THR A 51 5.98 15.33 -14.82
CA THR A 51 6.93 15.86 -13.83
C THR A 51 8.15 14.92 -13.71
N THR A 52 7.94 13.62 -13.64
CA THR A 52 8.99 12.60 -13.60
C THR A 52 9.86 12.66 -14.84
N GLU A 53 9.28 12.71 -16.03
CA GLU A 53 10.00 12.79 -17.30
C GLU A 53 10.87 14.07 -17.39
N ARG A 54 10.40 15.21 -16.87
CA ARG A 54 11.18 16.44 -16.78
C ARG A 54 12.35 16.33 -15.80
N MET A 55 12.16 15.66 -14.65
CA MET A 55 13.26 15.39 -13.71
C MET A 55 14.36 14.55 -14.39
N LEU A 56 13.98 13.49 -15.10
CA LEU A 56 14.92 12.62 -15.83
C LEU A 56 15.68 13.38 -16.93
N PHE A 57 14.99 14.26 -17.67
CA PHE A 57 15.60 15.09 -18.70
C PHE A 57 16.64 16.06 -18.11
N TYR A 58 16.30 16.78 -17.03
CA TYR A 58 17.24 17.71 -16.40
C TYR A 58 18.39 17.01 -15.70
N ALA A 59 18.19 15.80 -15.20
CA ALA A 59 19.25 14.95 -14.67
C ALA A 59 20.15 14.33 -15.76
N GLY A 60 19.84 14.56 -17.05
CA GLY A 60 20.62 14.05 -18.18
C GLY A 60 20.48 12.56 -18.44
N LYS A 61 19.45 11.91 -17.87
CA LYS A 61 19.20 10.48 -18.09
C LYS A 61 18.50 10.20 -19.42
N THR A 62 17.66 11.13 -19.90
CA THR A 62 17.00 11.05 -21.19
C THR A 62 17.49 12.15 -22.12
N ARG A 63 17.60 11.84 -23.42
CA ARG A 63 18.00 12.81 -24.46
C ARG A 63 16.83 13.69 -24.89
N ALA A 64 15.62 13.18 -24.82
CA ALA A 64 14.38 13.85 -25.19
C ALA A 64 13.40 13.80 -24.02
N MET A 65 12.47 14.74 -23.98
CA MET A 65 11.38 14.76 -23.02
C MET A 65 10.30 13.78 -23.44
N GLY A 66 9.94 12.84 -22.59
CA GLY A 66 8.78 11.97 -22.78
C GLY A 66 7.48 12.77 -22.67
N GLU A 67 6.50 12.41 -23.48
CA GLU A 67 5.14 12.96 -23.47
C GLU A 67 4.11 11.82 -23.38
N VAL A 68 3.23 11.88 -22.40
CA VAL A 68 2.20 10.85 -22.17
C VAL A 68 1.34 10.64 -23.42
N HIS A 69 0.87 11.73 -24.03
CA HIS A 69 0.02 11.67 -25.23
C HIS A 69 0.70 11.07 -26.47
N ARG A 70 2.03 11.02 -26.50
CA ARG A 70 2.79 10.39 -27.57
C ARG A 70 3.23 8.96 -27.26
N GLY A 71 2.97 8.49 -26.03
CA GLY A 71 3.32 7.16 -25.58
C GLY A 71 4.83 6.85 -25.58
N ASN A 72 5.68 7.89 -25.45
CA ASN A 72 7.14 7.78 -25.47
C ASN A 72 7.78 8.09 -24.10
N THR A 73 7.02 7.94 -23.02
CA THR A 73 7.50 8.08 -21.64
C THR A 73 8.39 6.89 -21.26
N VAL A 74 9.39 7.14 -20.42
CA VAL A 74 10.31 6.12 -19.90
C VAL A 74 9.67 5.37 -18.73
N THR A 75 8.88 6.06 -17.91
CA THR A 75 8.30 5.49 -16.69
C THR A 75 7.07 4.62 -16.96
N ASP A 76 6.24 4.96 -17.95
CA ASP A 76 5.10 4.16 -18.36
C ASP A 76 5.55 3.18 -19.47
N TYR A 77 6.01 2.00 -19.09
CA TYR A 77 6.60 1.03 -20.03
C TYR A 77 5.61 -0.03 -20.54
N LEU A 78 4.49 -0.24 -19.85
CA LEU A 78 3.43 -1.16 -20.32
C LEU A 78 2.65 -0.53 -21.47
N THR A 79 2.28 -1.36 -22.47
CA THR A 79 1.46 -0.91 -23.60
C THR A 79 0.15 -0.27 -23.15
N GLN A 80 -0.47 -0.83 -22.13
CA GLN A 80 -1.72 -0.34 -21.54
C GLN A 80 -1.60 0.99 -20.83
N GLU A 81 -0.47 1.24 -20.14
CA GLU A 81 -0.19 2.55 -19.54
C GLU A 81 -0.16 3.62 -20.62
N ARG A 82 0.50 3.33 -21.74
CA ARG A 82 0.61 4.25 -22.88
C ARG A 82 -0.71 4.47 -23.61
N GLU A 83 -1.50 3.40 -23.80
CA GLU A 83 -2.81 3.47 -24.48
C GLU A 83 -3.86 4.18 -23.62
N ARG A 84 -3.87 3.93 -22.31
CA ARG A 84 -4.85 4.50 -21.38
C ARG A 84 -4.40 5.83 -20.79
N GLY A 85 -3.11 6.18 -20.89
CA GLY A 85 -2.53 7.40 -20.31
C GLY A 85 -2.47 7.40 -18.77
N ILE A 86 -2.48 6.22 -18.14
CA ILE A 86 -2.42 6.05 -16.68
C ILE A 86 -1.26 5.14 -16.30
N THR A 87 -0.57 5.45 -15.20
CA THR A 87 0.42 4.54 -14.61
C THR A 87 -0.30 3.41 -13.88
N ILE A 88 0.07 2.17 -14.19
CA ILE A 88 -0.48 0.93 -13.62
C ILE A 88 0.51 0.31 -12.64
N CYS A 89 1.76 0.14 -13.08
CA CYS A 89 2.82 -0.43 -12.28
C CYS A 89 3.77 0.66 -11.78
N SER A 90 4.17 0.54 -10.52
CA SER A 90 5.21 1.43 -9.99
C SER A 90 6.55 1.18 -10.69
N SER A 91 7.21 2.25 -11.12
CA SER A 91 8.54 2.20 -11.73
C SER A 91 9.59 2.86 -10.83
N ALA A 92 10.79 2.27 -10.78
CA ALA A 92 11.91 2.81 -10.02
C ALA A 92 12.95 3.38 -10.98
N VAL A 93 13.38 4.61 -10.74
CA VAL A 93 14.41 5.28 -11.56
C VAL A 93 15.42 5.97 -10.66
N THR A 94 16.71 5.78 -10.97
CA THR A 94 17.80 6.40 -10.24
C THR A 94 18.53 7.43 -11.09
N PHE A 95 18.73 8.64 -10.55
CA PHE A 95 19.44 9.70 -11.23
C PHE A 95 20.22 10.62 -10.26
N PRO A 96 21.32 11.28 -10.73
CA PRO A 96 22.06 12.25 -9.94
C PRO A 96 21.45 13.66 -10.06
N TRP A 97 21.45 14.43 -8.97
CA TRP A 97 21.09 15.84 -8.98
C TRP A 97 21.87 16.62 -7.90
N ASN A 98 22.61 17.66 -8.31
CA ASN A 98 23.38 18.54 -7.41
C ASN A 98 24.18 17.78 -6.33
N GLY A 99 24.94 16.75 -6.76
CA GLY A 99 25.77 15.93 -5.89
C GLY A 99 25.02 14.94 -5.01
N HIS A 100 23.70 14.83 -5.16
CA HIS A 100 22.88 13.80 -4.54
C HIS A 100 22.47 12.73 -5.55
N ARG A 101 22.17 11.54 -5.05
CA ARG A 101 21.59 10.44 -5.78
C ARG A 101 20.10 10.34 -5.41
N ILE A 102 19.23 10.51 -6.37
CA ILE A 102 17.79 10.42 -6.17
C ILE A 102 17.31 9.09 -6.73
N ASN A 103 16.69 8.28 -5.90
CA ASN A 103 15.91 7.10 -6.27
C ASN A 103 14.45 7.50 -6.22
N LEU A 104 13.84 7.57 -7.38
CA LEU A 104 12.46 7.99 -7.54
C LEU A 104 11.60 6.78 -7.84
N LEU A 105 10.53 6.60 -7.08
CA LEU A 105 9.48 5.62 -7.33
C LEU A 105 8.24 6.35 -7.86
N ASP A 106 7.91 6.08 -9.10
CA ASP A 106 6.69 6.57 -9.73
C ASP A 106 5.55 5.60 -9.40
N THR A 107 4.47 6.08 -8.77
CA THR A 107 3.38 5.25 -8.25
C THR A 107 2.11 5.42 -9.09
N PRO A 108 1.25 4.38 -9.22
CA PRO A 108 -0.04 4.54 -9.85
C PRO A 108 -0.95 5.51 -9.08
N GLY A 109 -1.87 6.16 -9.78
CA GLY A 109 -2.86 7.05 -9.17
C GLY A 109 -4.26 6.42 -9.03
N HIS A 110 -4.50 5.23 -9.60
CA HIS A 110 -5.82 4.61 -9.62
C HIS A 110 -6.06 3.73 -8.39
N ILE A 111 -7.30 3.71 -7.89
CA ILE A 111 -7.69 3.00 -6.66
C ILE A 111 -7.50 1.48 -6.74
N ASP A 112 -7.68 0.87 -7.92
CA ASP A 112 -7.50 -0.57 -8.12
C ASP A 112 -6.04 -1.02 -7.89
N PHE A 113 -5.09 -0.07 -7.91
CA PHE A 113 -3.65 -0.32 -7.72
C PHE A 113 -3.13 0.17 -6.37
N THR A 114 -4.01 0.27 -5.38
CA THR A 114 -3.67 0.69 -4.01
C THR A 114 -2.50 -0.11 -3.44
N MET A 115 -2.42 -1.42 -3.74
CA MET A 115 -1.31 -2.28 -3.29
C MET A 115 0.05 -1.89 -3.90
N GLU A 116 0.08 -1.49 -5.16
CA GLU A 116 1.31 -0.99 -5.81
C GLU A 116 1.80 0.30 -5.15
N VAL A 117 0.87 1.19 -4.76
CA VAL A 117 1.19 2.41 -4.00
C VAL A 117 1.75 2.05 -2.63
N GLU A 118 1.06 1.20 -1.86
CA GLU A 118 1.49 0.74 -0.53
C GLU A 118 2.90 0.13 -0.58
N GLN A 119 3.15 -0.78 -1.53
CA GLN A 119 4.47 -1.40 -1.72
C GLN A 119 5.57 -0.38 -1.99
N SER A 120 5.28 0.62 -2.83
CA SER A 120 6.24 1.69 -3.16
C SER A 120 6.52 2.59 -1.96
N LEU A 121 5.50 2.90 -1.13
CA LEU A 121 5.66 3.75 0.06
C LEU A 121 6.56 3.11 1.13
N TYR A 122 6.67 1.78 1.17
CA TYR A 122 7.65 1.11 2.04
C TYR A 122 9.11 1.34 1.63
N ALA A 123 9.36 1.67 0.37
CA ALA A 123 10.73 1.81 -0.15
C ALA A 123 11.24 3.25 -0.12
N VAL A 124 10.39 4.24 0.20
CA VAL A 124 10.74 5.67 0.16
C VAL A 124 10.89 6.29 1.54
N ASP A 125 11.64 7.39 1.60
CA ASP A 125 11.87 8.14 2.83
C ASP A 125 11.09 9.46 2.87
N GLY A 126 10.54 9.89 1.75
CA GLY A 126 9.67 11.05 1.62
C GLY A 126 8.91 11.04 0.30
N VAL A 127 7.91 11.90 0.15
CA VAL A 127 7.07 11.94 -1.04
C VAL A 127 6.92 13.36 -1.60
N VAL A 128 6.74 13.45 -2.90
CA VAL A 128 6.33 14.66 -3.61
C VAL A 128 4.89 14.47 -4.06
N VAL A 129 3.99 15.31 -3.57
CA VAL A 129 2.58 15.31 -3.98
C VAL A 129 2.37 16.35 -5.06
N VAL A 130 1.99 15.91 -6.25
CA VAL A 130 1.72 16.79 -7.38
C VAL A 130 0.23 17.11 -7.44
N LEU A 131 -0.10 18.39 -7.41
CA LEU A 131 -1.48 18.91 -7.51
C LEU A 131 -1.68 19.59 -8.86
N ASP A 132 -2.90 19.50 -9.38
CA ASP A 132 -3.34 20.33 -10.51
C ASP A 132 -3.73 21.71 -10.00
N GLY A 133 -3.09 22.77 -10.48
CA GLY A 133 -3.39 24.14 -10.10
C GLY A 133 -4.81 24.61 -10.45
N THR A 134 -5.50 23.90 -11.34
CA THR A 134 -6.89 24.21 -11.72
C THR A 134 -7.91 23.48 -10.86
N ALA A 135 -7.61 22.21 -10.52
CA ALA A 135 -8.52 21.35 -9.77
C ALA A 135 -8.35 21.50 -8.24
N GLY A 136 -7.12 21.73 -7.75
CA GLY A 136 -6.78 21.74 -6.34
C GLY A 136 -6.69 20.33 -5.75
N VAL A 137 -7.16 20.15 -4.51
CA VAL A 137 -7.19 18.84 -3.83
C VAL A 137 -8.45 18.07 -4.23
N GLU A 138 -8.24 16.95 -4.92
CA GLU A 138 -9.28 16.01 -5.33
C GLU A 138 -9.35 14.78 -4.40
N ALA A 139 -10.38 13.93 -4.57
CA ALA A 139 -10.60 12.73 -3.77
C ALA A 139 -9.40 11.78 -3.75
N GLN A 140 -8.82 11.53 -4.92
CA GLN A 140 -7.64 10.67 -5.03
C GLN A 140 -6.42 11.26 -4.32
N THR A 141 -6.29 12.59 -4.29
CA THR A 141 -5.25 13.26 -3.50
C THR A 141 -5.43 12.95 -2.01
N VAL A 142 -6.67 12.96 -1.50
CA VAL A 142 -6.96 12.59 -0.10
C VAL A 142 -6.58 11.14 0.17
N THR A 143 -6.89 10.22 -0.76
CA THR A 143 -6.52 8.80 -0.61
C THR A 143 -5.02 8.60 -0.49
N VAL A 144 -4.25 9.11 -1.46
CA VAL A 144 -2.77 8.95 -1.45
C VAL A 144 -2.13 9.71 -0.29
N TRP A 145 -2.76 10.79 0.16
CA TRP A 145 -2.35 11.53 1.35
C TRP A 145 -2.51 10.68 2.61
N THR A 146 -3.66 10.05 2.79
CA THR A 146 -3.94 9.14 3.92
C THR A 146 -2.97 7.95 3.95
N GLN A 147 -2.63 7.40 2.78
CA GLN A 147 -1.60 6.36 2.67
C GLN A 147 -0.23 6.87 3.13
N ALA A 148 0.18 8.07 2.69
CA ALA A 148 1.41 8.68 3.15
C ALA A 148 1.40 8.98 4.67
N ASP A 149 0.25 9.33 5.25
CA ASP A 149 0.07 9.49 6.71
C ASP A 149 0.25 8.18 7.47
N LYS A 150 -0.34 7.09 6.95
CA LYS A 150 -0.18 5.74 7.52
C LYS A 150 1.29 5.35 7.64
N HIS A 151 2.10 5.72 6.63
CA HIS A 151 3.54 5.49 6.61
C HIS A 151 4.36 6.62 7.25
N LYS A 152 3.71 7.68 7.76
CA LYS A 152 4.36 8.86 8.37
C LYS A 152 5.46 9.44 7.48
N LEU A 153 5.18 9.60 6.19
CA LEU A 153 6.15 10.10 5.21
C LEU A 153 6.18 11.63 5.20
N PRO A 154 7.33 12.25 5.40
CA PRO A 154 7.54 13.67 5.11
C PRO A 154 7.23 13.96 3.65
N ARG A 155 6.64 15.12 3.37
CA ARG A 155 6.15 15.44 2.03
C ARG A 155 6.45 16.85 1.59
N LEU A 156 6.55 17.00 0.27
CA LEU A 156 6.58 18.28 -0.45
C LEU A 156 5.37 18.34 -1.36
N ILE A 157 4.85 19.53 -1.60
CA ILE A 157 3.78 19.77 -2.57
C ILE A 157 4.35 20.50 -3.76
N PHE A 158 3.96 20.05 -4.96
CA PHE A 158 4.23 20.73 -6.21
C PHE A 158 2.91 21.05 -6.91
N ILE A 159 2.52 22.32 -6.90
CA ILE A 159 1.32 22.80 -7.62
C ILE A 159 1.71 22.97 -9.09
N ASN A 160 1.28 22.01 -9.90
CA ASN A 160 1.56 21.93 -11.32
C ASN A 160 0.52 22.65 -12.17
N LYS A 161 0.75 22.77 -13.47
CA LYS A 161 -0.13 23.39 -14.48
C LYS A 161 -0.46 24.85 -14.20
N MET A 162 0.44 25.56 -13.51
CA MET A 162 0.25 26.99 -13.20
C MET A 162 0.30 27.88 -14.44
N ASP A 163 0.65 27.33 -15.61
CA ASP A 163 0.57 27.99 -16.93
C ASP A 163 -0.85 28.13 -17.46
N ARG A 164 -1.82 27.41 -16.90
CA ARG A 164 -3.21 27.54 -17.30
C ARG A 164 -3.83 28.83 -16.77
N PRO A 165 -4.72 29.48 -17.56
CA PRO A 165 -5.39 30.71 -17.12
C PRO A 165 -6.29 30.51 -15.88
N ASP A 166 -6.91 29.33 -15.80
CA ASP A 166 -7.84 28.92 -14.73
C ASP A 166 -7.13 28.35 -13.49
N ALA A 167 -5.79 28.29 -13.50
CA ALA A 167 -5.03 27.83 -12.34
C ALA A 167 -5.06 28.87 -11.22
N ASP A 168 -5.45 28.45 -10.01
CA ASP A 168 -5.58 29.28 -8.81
C ASP A 168 -4.71 28.74 -7.67
N PHE A 169 -3.64 29.47 -7.37
CA PHE A 169 -2.69 29.10 -6.32
C PHE A 169 -3.30 29.19 -4.92
N GLU A 170 -4.02 30.28 -4.64
CA GLU A 170 -4.62 30.53 -3.31
C GLU A 170 -5.70 29.49 -3.00
N LYS A 171 -6.51 29.14 -3.98
CA LYS A 171 -7.48 28.04 -3.85
C LYS A 171 -6.78 26.72 -3.49
N CYS A 172 -5.67 26.39 -4.17
CA CYS A 172 -4.93 25.16 -3.86
C CYS A 172 -4.38 25.17 -2.42
N VAL A 173 -3.84 26.30 -1.96
CA VAL A 173 -3.33 26.44 -0.59
C VAL A 173 -4.46 26.35 0.44
N THR A 174 -5.62 26.92 0.17
CA THR A 174 -6.81 26.81 1.01
C THR A 174 -7.31 25.37 1.07
N ASP A 175 -7.41 24.69 -0.08
CA ASP A 175 -7.77 23.28 -0.15
C ASP A 175 -6.84 22.38 0.67
N LEU A 176 -5.53 22.67 0.70
CA LEU A 176 -4.57 21.93 1.52
C LEU A 176 -4.85 22.09 3.02
N LYS A 177 -5.21 23.28 3.47
CA LYS A 177 -5.57 23.53 4.87
C LYS A 177 -6.90 22.86 5.23
N ASP A 178 -7.91 23.03 4.39
CA ASP A 178 -9.29 22.65 4.70
C ASP A 178 -9.57 21.17 4.47
N LYS A 179 -9.04 20.59 3.38
CA LYS A 179 -9.33 19.19 3.01
C LYS A 179 -8.31 18.19 3.57
N LEU A 180 -7.05 18.62 3.75
CA LEU A 180 -5.98 17.73 4.24
C LEU A 180 -5.53 18.06 5.67
N GLU A 181 -6.09 19.12 6.27
CA GLU A 181 -5.81 19.52 7.66
C GLU A 181 -4.31 19.70 7.94
N THR A 182 -3.59 20.29 6.98
CA THR A 182 -2.14 20.46 7.05
C THR A 182 -1.75 21.91 7.27
N GLN A 183 -0.49 22.12 7.63
CA GLN A 183 0.11 23.46 7.68
C GLN A 183 1.02 23.65 6.43
N PRO A 184 0.48 24.14 5.30
CA PRO A 184 1.27 24.42 4.13
C PRO A 184 2.14 25.65 4.35
N VAL A 185 3.41 25.53 3.96
CA VAL A 185 4.41 26.60 3.98
C VAL A 185 4.76 26.96 2.55
N CYS A 186 4.25 28.10 2.07
CA CYS A 186 4.48 28.54 0.70
C CYS A 186 5.88 29.11 0.54
N LEU A 187 6.75 28.39 -0.19
CA LEU A 187 8.12 28.81 -0.50
C LEU A 187 8.17 29.70 -1.74
N GLN A 188 7.13 29.67 -2.55
CA GLN A 188 7.08 30.31 -3.86
C GLN A 188 5.73 30.91 -4.12
N TYR A 189 5.70 32.04 -4.85
CA TYR A 189 4.50 32.69 -5.33
C TYR A 189 4.53 32.90 -6.84
N PRO A 190 3.43 32.67 -7.57
CA PRO A 190 3.40 32.80 -9.03
C PRO A 190 3.37 34.28 -9.47
N VAL A 191 4.11 34.59 -10.51
CA VAL A 191 3.95 35.83 -11.28
C VAL A 191 3.25 35.47 -12.58
N LYS A 192 2.01 35.90 -12.73
CA LYS A 192 1.17 35.58 -13.88
C LYS A 192 0.92 36.81 -14.75
N ASN A 193 0.69 36.58 -16.04
CA ASN A 193 0.12 37.54 -16.98
C ASN A 193 -1.10 36.93 -17.67
N GLU A 194 -1.68 37.63 -18.63
CA GLU A 194 -2.85 37.15 -19.42
C GLU A 194 -2.59 35.83 -20.17
N HIS A 195 -1.33 35.45 -20.35
CA HIS A 195 -0.88 34.23 -21.06
C HIS A 195 -0.45 33.09 -20.12
N GLY A 196 -0.59 33.26 -18.80
CA GLY A 196 -0.26 32.26 -17.78
C GLY A 196 0.98 32.61 -16.94
N LEU A 197 1.70 31.59 -16.48
CA LEU A 197 2.85 31.72 -15.57
C LEU A 197 4.06 32.34 -16.29
N LEU A 198 4.49 33.50 -15.84
CA LEU A 198 5.63 34.23 -16.37
C LEU A 198 6.93 33.95 -15.60
N ALA A 199 6.86 33.98 -14.26
CA ALA A 199 8.00 33.83 -13.36
C ALA A 199 7.50 33.32 -12.00
N ILE A 200 8.47 32.99 -11.13
CA ILE A 200 8.21 32.52 -9.76
C ILE A 200 9.01 33.41 -8.80
N ASN A 201 8.35 33.97 -7.79
CA ASN A 201 9.01 34.68 -6.70
C ASN A 201 9.34 33.70 -5.58
N ASP A 202 10.63 33.64 -5.17
CA ASP A 202 11.10 32.79 -4.09
C ASP A 202 11.12 33.58 -2.77
N VAL A 203 10.44 33.04 -1.76
CA VAL A 203 10.26 33.71 -0.46
C VAL A 203 11.54 33.72 0.38
N ILE A 204 12.37 32.68 0.27
CA ILE A 204 13.59 32.56 1.09
C ILE A 204 14.66 33.50 0.57
N THR A 205 14.89 33.48 -0.75
CA THR A 205 15.96 34.28 -1.38
C THR A 205 15.56 35.69 -1.73
N LEU A 206 14.25 36.00 -1.75
CA LEU A 206 13.67 37.27 -2.22
C LEU A 206 14.05 37.60 -3.66
N GLU A 207 14.18 36.58 -4.48
CA GLU A 207 14.53 36.68 -5.89
C GLU A 207 13.38 36.23 -6.79
N GLN A 208 13.31 36.78 -7.99
CA GLN A 208 12.40 36.30 -9.03
C GLN A 208 13.13 35.33 -9.95
N LEU A 209 12.55 34.18 -10.16
CA LEU A 209 13.06 33.11 -11.02
C LEU A 209 12.34 33.15 -12.37
N SER A 210 13.08 33.27 -13.46
CA SER A 210 12.54 33.33 -14.82
C SER A 210 13.21 32.31 -15.73
N TRP A 211 12.42 31.46 -16.38
CA TRP A 211 12.88 30.39 -17.28
C TRP A 211 12.93 30.85 -18.74
N GLN A 212 13.95 30.43 -19.48
CA GLN A 212 14.06 30.69 -20.90
C GLN A 212 13.45 29.55 -21.71
N GLN A 213 12.40 29.81 -22.46
CA GLN A 213 11.76 28.76 -23.28
C GLN A 213 12.66 28.28 -24.45
N LYS A 214 13.59 29.11 -24.90
CA LYS A 214 14.46 28.78 -26.03
C LYS A 214 15.40 27.58 -25.79
N ASP A 215 15.76 27.30 -24.56
CA ASP A 215 16.60 26.18 -24.14
C ASP A 215 15.84 25.03 -23.47
N LEU A 216 14.54 24.95 -23.70
CA LEU A 216 13.65 23.97 -23.08
C LEU A 216 13.64 24.06 -21.54
N GLY A 217 13.82 25.26 -20.99
CA GLY A 217 13.84 25.51 -19.55
C GLY A 217 15.06 24.93 -18.83
N ARG A 218 16.15 24.59 -19.54
CA ARG A 218 17.38 24.08 -18.90
C ARG A 218 18.06 25.09 -18.00
N SER A 219 17.94 26.35 -18.32
CA SER A 219 18.45 27.45 -17.50
C SER A 219 17.35 28.39 -17.05
N TYR A 220 17.51 28.92 -15.87
CA TYR A 220 16.70 30.00 -15.35
C TYR A 220 17.60 31.12 -14.81
N LYS A 221 17.08 32.32 -14.79
CA LYS A 221 17.76 33.48 -14.26
C LYS A 221 17.19 33.90 -12.93
N ASN A 222 18.07 34.13 -11.97
CA ASN A 222 17.72 34.75 -10.69
C ASN A 222 17.79 36.27 -10.89
N ILE A 223 16.68 36.94 -10.69
CA ILE A 223 16.56 38.39 -10.82
C ILE A 223 16.33 38.96 -9.44
N LYS A 224 17.24 39.77 -8.94
CA LYS A 224 17.02 40.50 -7.70
C LYS A 224 15.94 41.54 -7.92
N LEU A 225 14.92 41.52 -7.04
CA LEU A 225 13.84 42.46 -7.10
C LEU A 225 14.34 43.83 -6.63
N GLU A 226 14.07 44.87 -7.44
CA GLU A 226 14.27 46.27 -7.02
C GLU A 226 13.20 46.64 -5.96
N PRO A 227 13.49 47.68 -5.13
CA PRO A 227 12.49 48.17 -4.17
C PRO A 227 11.15 48.48 -4.84
N SER A 228 10.15 47.71 -4.52
CA SER A 228 8.83 47.73 -5.14
C SER A 228 7.79 47.16 -4.18
N ASP A 229 6.52 47.36 -4.48
CA ASP A 229 5.44 46.76 -3.72
C ASP A 229 5.50 45.25 -3.73
N ILE A 230 6.01 44.64 -4.81
CA ILE A 230 6.21 43.20 -4.92
C ILE A 230 7.26 42.73 -3.90
N LEU A 231 8.41 43.42 -3.81
CA LEU A 231 9.44 43.06 -2.84
C LEU A 231 8.92 43.21 -1.39
N ARG A 232 8.16 44.26 -1.08
CA ARG A 232 7.57 44.45 0.24
C ARG A 232 6.60 43.32 0.59
N GLN A 233 5.69 42.95 -0.32
CA GLN A 233 4.79 41.81 -0.12
C GLN A 233 5.57 40.50 0.11
N LEU A 234 6.63 40.29 -0.65
CA LEU A 234 7.45 39.08 -0.51
C LEU A 234 8.22 39.06 0.83
N GLN A 235 8.67 40.21 1.32
CA GLN A 235 9.26 40.35 2.67
C GLN A 235 8.24 40.07 3.76
N GLU A 236 7.01 40.55 3.63
CA GLU A 236 5.92 40.21 4.55
C GLU A 236 5.68 38.70 4.58
N LYS A 237 5.63 38.04 3.43
CA LYS A 237 5.49 36.57 3.36
C LYS A 237 6.69 35.82 3.95
N ARG A 238 7.91 36.36 3.80
CA ARG A 238 9.10 35.81 4.44
C ARG A 238 9.02 35.93 5.96
N ASN A 239 8.56 37.07 6.46
CA ASN A 239 8.37 37.29 7.89
C ASN A 239 7.31 36.34 8.48
N GLU A 240 6.16 36.16 7.78
CA GLU A 240 5.14 35.16 8.13
C GLU A 240 5.73 33.73 8.19
N LEU A 241 6.58 33.38 7.23
CA LEU A 241 7.29 32.09 7.18
C LEU A 241 8.21 31.91 8.39
N ILE A 242 9.03 32.92 8.72
CA ILE A 242 9.97 32.86 9.85
C ILE A 242 9.20 32.79 11.19
N ASP A 243 8.12 33.55 11.33
CA ASP A 243 7.27 33.51 12.52
C ASP A 243 6.65 32.13 12.73
N GLN A 244 6.07 31.55 11.67
CA GLN A 244 5.50 30.21 11.70
C GLN A 244 6.53 29.14 12.06
N LEU A 245 7.74 29.22 11.49
CA LEU A 245 8.82 28.25 11.77
C LEU A 245 9.44 28.44 13.15
N SER A 246 9.54 29.68 13.67
CA SER A 246 10.07 29.94 14.99
C SER A 246 9.20 29.35 16.11
N GLY A 247 7.88 29.23 15.87
CA GLY A 247 6.99 28.50 16.77
C GLY A 247 7.20 26.96 16.78
N LEU A 248 8.02 26.41 15.87
CA LEU A 248 8.23 24.97 15.70
C LEU A 248 9.68 24.52 15.88
N ASP A 249 10.64 25.47 15.90
CA ASP A 249 12.08 25.21 15.90
C ASP A 249 12.82 26.13 16.87
N ASP A 250 13.37 25.55 17.93
CA ASP A 250 14.02 26.28 19.04
C ASP A 250 15.25 27.07 18.57
N GLU A 251 16.09 26.53 17.65
CA GLU A 251 17.29 27.22 17.13
C GLU A 251 16.91 28.51 16.38
N LEU A 252 15.84 28.46 15.59
CA LEU A 252 15.34 29.62 14.87
C LEU A 252 14.71 30.63 15.84
N ALA A 253 13.92 30.15 16.82
CA ALA A 253 13.30 31.00 17.85
C ALA A 253 14.32 31.78 18.63
N ASP A 254 15.40 31.13 19.09
CA ASP A 254 16.50 31.78 19.84
C ASP A 254 17.15 32.92 19.06
N VAL A 255 17.35 32.72 17.73
CA VAL A 255 17.91 33.77 16.87
C VAL A 255 16.94 34.92 16.67
N VAL A 256 15.66 34.63 16.43
CA VAL A 256 14.62 35.67 16.27
C VAL A 256 14.49 36.51 17.54
N ILE A 257 14.45 35.89 18.73
CA ILE A 257 14.37 36.56 20.01
C ILE A 257 15.62 37.40 20.28
N SER A 258 16.81 36.84 19.99
CA SER A 258 18.07 37.56 20.25
C SER A 258 18.33 38.71 19.32
N THR A 259 17.84 38.67 18.08
CA THR A 259 18.04 39.72 17.09
C THR A 259 16.91 40.74 17.03
N GLU A 260 15.77 40.44 17.64
CA GLU A 260 14.52 41.22 17.61
C GLU A 260 14.12 41.67 16.19
N SER A 261 14.52 40.87 15.17
CA SER A 261 14.27 41.20 13.76
C SER A 261 14.29 39.97 12.88
N PHE A 262 13.30 39.84 12.01
CA PHE A 262 13.23 38.80 10.99
C PHE A 262 14.22 39.03 9.84
N ASP A 263 14.55 40.28 9.54
CA ASP A 263 15.44 40.62 8.42
C ASP A 263 16.89 40.13 8.62
N LYS A 264 17.29 39.92 9.85
CA LYS A 264 18.64 39.45 10.21
C LYS A 264 18.79 37.93 10.18
N VAL A 265 17.71 37.20 9.94
CA VAL A 265 17.72 35.72 9.92
C VAL A 265 18.35 35.25 8.60
N ASP A 266 19.42 34.44 8.72
CA ASP A 266 20.11 33.87 7.57
C ASP A 266 19.25 32.81 6.84
N ASN A 267 19.30 32.80 5.50
CA ASN A 267 18.57 31.84 4.67
C ASN A 267 18.92 30.40 5.03
N ALA A 268 20.18 30.09 5.31
CA ALA A 268 20.61 28.75 5.69
C ALA A 268 19.99 28.28 7.02
N LEU A 269 19.69 29.19 7.95
CA LEU A 269 18.98 28.84 9.20
C LEU A 269 17.51 28.53 8.91
N ILE A 270 16.85 29.34 8.06
CA ILE A 270 15.47 29.09 7.63
C ILE A 270 15.35 27.71 6.96
N GLU A 271 16.27 27.39 6.03
CA GLU A 271 16.28 26.10 5.35
C GLU A 271 16.49 24.92 6.32
N ARG A 272 17.36 25.06 7.31
CA ARG A 272 17.55 24.02 8.36
C ARG A 272 16.32 23.85 9.24
N ALA A 273 15.70 24.93 9.69
CA ALA A 273 14.47 24.88 10.47
C ALA A 273 13.32 24.25 9.66
N LEU A 274 13.15 24.65 8.40
CA LEU A 274 12.17 24.09 7.48
C LEU A 274 12.39 22.59 7.26
N ARG A 275 13.65 22.15 7.07
CA ARG A 275 14.00 20.73 6.95
C ARG A 275 13.59 19.94 8.20
N ARG A 276 13.90 20.45 9.40
CA ARG A 276 13.54 19.79 10.66
C ARG A 276 12.02 19.69 10.83
N ALA A 277 11.32 20.78 10.60
CA ALA A 277 9.85 20.83 10.69
C ALA A 277 9.17 19.91 9.66
N THR A 278 9.69 19.85 8.42
CA THR A 278 9.21 18.93 7.37
C THR A 278 9.46 17.47 7.73
N SER A 279 10.67 17.13 8.20
CA SER A 279 11.02 15.76 8.62
C SER A 279 10.15 15.28 9.79
N GLN A 280 9.74 16.20 10.68
CA GLN A 280 8.82 15.94 11.79
C GLN A 280 7.34 15.98 11.36
N GLN A 281 7.04 16.25 10.10
CA GLN A 281 5.69 16.37 9.52
C GLN A 281 4.84 17.46 10.18
N LYS A 282 5.44 18.48 10.75
CA LYS A 282 4.75 19.63 11.34
C LYS A 282 4.31 20.63 10.29
N VAL A 283 5.06 20.71 9.19
CA VAL A 283 4.76 21.60 8.05
C VAL A 283 4.94 20.87 6.73
N VAL A 284 4.33 21.39 5.69
CA VAL A 284 4.44 20.86 4.33
C VAL A 284 4.88 22.00 3.38
N PRO A 285 6.13 21.96 2.88
CA PRO A 285 6.60 22.95 1.93
C PRO A 285 5.85 22.88 0.61
N VAL A 286 5.43 24.02 0.09
CA VAL A 286 4.68 24.18 -1.16
C VAL A 286 5.55 24.90 -2.19
N LEU A 287 5.72 24.26 -3.33
CA LEU A 287 6.36 24.78 -4.53
C LEU A 287 5.33 24.81 -5.67
N LEU A 288 5.64 25.54 -6.72
CA LEU A 288 4.76 25.64 -7.87
C LEU A 288 5.53 25.65 -9.20
N GLY A 289 4.82 25.35 -10.28
CA GLY A 289 5.39 25.39 -11.61
C GLY A 289 4.47 24.90 -12.71
N SER A 290 5.06 24.58 -13.85
CA SER A 290 4.42 23.91 -14.96
C SER A 290 5.40 22.90 -15.58
N ALA A 291 5.13 21.62 -15.37
CA ALA A 291 5.92 20.56 -15.97
C ALA A 291 5.83 20.61 -17.51
N TYR A 292 4.67 20.94 -18.06
CA TYR A 292 4.47 21.08 -19.50
C TYR A 292 5.30 22.24 -20.12
N LYS A 293 5.36 23.38 -19.43
CA LYS A 293 6.16 24.54 -19.85
C LYS A 293 7.61 24.52 -19.34
N ASN A 294 8.01 23.45 -18.66
CA ASN A 294 9.36 23.28 -18.13
C ASN A 294 9.76 24.33 -17.07
N VAL A 295 8.85 24.76 -16.24
CA VAL A 295 9.04 25.80 -15.22
C VAL A 295 8.98 25.16 -13.82
N GLY A 296 9.93 25.47 -12.94
CA GLY A 296 9.91 25.11 -11.51
C GLY A 296 10.49 23.74 -11.17
N ILE A 297 10.75 22.84 -12.13
CA ILE A 297 11.17 21.46 -11.87
C ILE A 297 12.54 21.38 -11.19
N GLN A 298 13.53 22.18 -11.61
CA GLN A 298 14.86 22.20 -10.99
C GLN A 298 14.75 22.60 -9.50
N ARG A 299 13.91 23.59 -9.20
CA ARG A 299 13.68 24.04 -7.82
C ARG A 299 12.99 22.98 -6.98
N LEU A 300 12.08 22.19 -7.58
CA LEU A 300 11.50 21.02 -6.93
C LEU A 300 12.57 19.97 -6.59
N MET A 301 13.48 19.67 -7.51
CA MET A 301 14.58 18.73 -7.27
C MET A 301 15.56 19.24 -6.19
N ASP A 302 15.82 20.57 -6.16
CA ASP A 302 16.60 21.19 -5.09
C ASP A 302 15.91 21.08 -3.74
N ALA A 303 14.58 21.30 -3.69
CA ALA A 303 13.78 21.16 -2.49
C ALA A 303 13.75 19.73 -1.95
N VAL A 304 13.70 18.72 -2.83
CA VAL A 304 13.86 17.30 -2.46
C VAL A 304 15.19 17.08 -1.72
N ASN A 305 16.29 17.61 -2.25
CA ASN A 305 17.59 17.48 -1.61
C ASN A 305 17.68 18.23 -0.26
N SER A 306 17.06 19.42 -0.17
CA SER A 306 17.16 20.28 1.01
C SER A 306 16.22 19.87 2.13
N TYR A 307 14.97 19.49 1.83
CA TYR A 307 13.93 19.37 2.86
C TYR A 307 13.51 17.94 3.18
N LEU A 308 13.67 16.98 2.27
CA LEU A 308 13.35 15.58 2.59
C LEU A 308 14.50 14.88 3.32
N PRO A 309 14.19 13.94 4.24
CA PRO A 309 15.19 13.25 5.04
C PRO A 309 16.08 12.33 4.21
N ALA A 310 17.27 12.08 4.73
CA ALA A 310 18.13 11.01 4.25
C ALA A 310 17.66 9.64 4.77
N PRO A 311 18.05 8.53 4.11
CA PRO A 311 17.69 7.19 4.51
C PRO A 311 18.00 6.86 5.95
N GLU A 312 19.16 7.29 6.43
CA GLU A 312 19.65 6.99 7.77
C GLU A 312 18.87 7.77 8.86
N GLU A 313 18.37 8.95 8.53
CA GLU A 313 17.57 9.78 9.46
C GLU A 313 16.24 9.10 9.81
N ARG A 314 15.68 8.35 8.84
CA ARG A 314 14.37 7.72 8.98
C ARG A 314 14.43 6.28 9.48
N ASN A 315 15.46 5.52 9.06
CA ASN A 315 15.52 4.07 9.27
C ASN A 315 16.41 3.68 10.46
N GLN A 316 16.47 4.50 11.51
CA GLN A 316 17.31 4.29 12.70
C GLN A 316 17.03 2.99 13.45
N ILE A 317 15.80 2.46 13.34
CA ILE A 317 15.45 1.17 13.95
C ILE A 317 16.33 0.03 13.43
N TYR A 318 16.82 0.13 12.19
CA TYR A 318 17.70 -0.87 11.59
C TYR A 318 19.17 -0.69 11.98
N ASP A 319 19.54 0.31 12.81
CA ASP A 319 20.88 0.47 13.37
C ASP A 319 21.31 -0.73 14.21
N CYS A 320 20.35 -1.48 14.76
CA CYS A 320 20.58 -2.72 15.49
C CYS A 320 21.28 -3.80 14.65
N PHE A 321 21.21 -3.75 13.29
CA PHE A 321 21.95 -4.66 12.42
C PHE A 321 23.44 -4.31 12.34
N GLY A 322 23.87 -3.09 12.69
CA GLY A 322 25.26 -2.65 12.62
C GLY A 322 25.76 -2.65 11.17
N THR A 323 26.75 -3.50 10.89
CA THR A 323 27.33 -3.69 9.54
C THR A 323 26.70 -4.83 8.74
N GLU A 324 25.83 -5.62 9.37
CA GLU A 324 25.12 -6.72 8.72
C GLU A 324 24.05 -6.20 7.74
N VAL A 325 23.71 -7.03 6.76
CA VAL A 325 22.72 -6.68 5.75
C VAL A 325 21.31 -6.72 6.35
N ALA A 326 20.57 -5.64 6.13
CA ALA A 326 19.13 -5.61 6.24
C ALA A 326 18.57 -4.99 4.96
N GLY A 327 17.92 -5.80 4.15
CA GLY A 327 17.30 -5.38 2.89
C GLY A 327 15.82 -5.73 2.88
N LYS A 328 14.95 -4.80 2.43
CA LYS A 328 13.52 -4.98 2.37
C LYS A 328 13.04 -5.15 0.96
N VAL A 329 12.33 -6.23 0.70
CA VAL A 329 11.72 -6.51 -0.59
C VAL A 329 10.41 -5.75 -0.70
N PHE A 330 10.29 -4.86 -1.69
CA PHE A 330 9.06 -4.10 -1.88
C PHE A 330 8.34 -4.42 -3.18
N LYS A 331 9.04 -5.01 -4.18
CA LYS A 331 8.42 -5.41 -5.45
C LYS A 331 9.17 -6.57 -6.10
N ILE A 332 8.44 -7.41 -6.84
CA ILE A 332 9.00 -8.46 -7.69
C ILE A 332 8.45 -8.26 -9.10
N VAL A 333 9.30 -8.47 -10.11
CA VAL A 333 8.94 -8.38 -11.53
C VAL A 333 9.54 -9.58 -12.26
N HIS A 334 8.81 -10.18 -13.18
CA HIS A 334 9.33 -11.27 -14.01
C HIS A 334 9.79 -10.74 -15.38
N ASP A 335 11.09 -10.75 -15.58
CA ASP A 335 11.72 -10.41 -16.87
C ASP A 335 11.84 -11.66 -17.73
N LYS A 336 11.47 -11.59 -19.03
CA LYS A 336 11.49 -12.73 -19.96
C LYS A 336 12.86 -13.36 -20.13
N GLN A 337 13.93 -12.57 -20.05
CA GLN A 337 15.31 -13.01 -20.28
C GLN A 337 16.05 -13.30 -18.98
N ARG A 338 15.75 -12.56 -17.91
CA ARG A 338 16.48 -12.58 -16.64
C ARG A 338 15.77 -13.38 -15.56
N GLY A 339 14.50 -13.76 -15.76
CA GLY A 339 13.66 -14.41 -14.78
C GLY A 339 13.18 -13.45 -13.68
N PRO A 340 12.93 -13.95 -12.44
CA PRO A 340 12.44 -13.09 -11.36
C PRO A 340 13.50 -12.08 -10.93
N LEU A 341 13.13 -10.83 -10.94
CA LEU A 341 13.87 -9.67 -10.48
C LEU A 341 13.22 -9.12 -9.21
N THR A 342 13.97 -9.11 -8.12
CA THR A 342 13.49 -8.68 -6.80
C THR A 342 14.02 -7.30 -6.50
N LEU A 343 13.14 -6.32 -6.34
CA LEU A 343 13.48 -4.95 -5.97
C LEU A 343 13.61 -4.86 -4.45
N VAL A 344 14.81 -4.49 -4.00
CA VAL A 344 15.20 -4.47 -2.59
C VAL A 344 15.66 -3.08 -2.18
N ARG A 345 15.08 -2.57 -1.11
CA ARG A 345 15.58 -1.40 -0.40
C ARG A 345 16.64 -1.83 0.61
N ILE A 346 17.87 -1.35 0.46
CA ILE A 346 18.94 -1.66 1.43
C ILE A 346 18.85 -0.69 2.61
N LEU A 347 18.53 -1.20 3.77
CA LEU A 347 18.39 -0.43 5.01
C LEU A 347 19.71 -0.36 5.78
N ARG A 348 20.49 -1.44 5.79
CA ARG A 348 21.83 -1.53 6.39
C ARG A 348 22.74 -2.47 5.62
N GLY A 349 24.05 -2.27 5.78
CA GLY A 349 25.07 -3.10 5.16
C GLY A 349 25.27 -2.84 3.68
N GLU A 350 25.83 -3.82 3.01
CA GLU A 350 26.14 -3.79 1.56
C GLU A 350 25.75 -5.13 0.94
N ILE A 351 25.03 -5.11 -0.17
CA ILE A 351 24.72 -6.32 -0.95
C ILE A 351 25.69 -6.41 -2.12
N LYS A 352 26.35 -7.59 -2.27
CA LYS A 352 27.29 -7.88 -3.35
C LYS A 352 26.79 -9.01 -4.25
N ARG A 353 27.24 -9.01 -5.49
CA ARG A 353 27.03 -10.14 -6.40
C ARG A 353 27.61 -11.42 -5.81
N GLY A 354 26.88 -12.52 -5.91
CA GLY A 354 27.26 -13.83 -5.33
C GLY A 354 27.00 -13.96 -3.83
N MET A 355 26.49 -12.91 -3.16
CA MET A 355 26.18 -12.96 -1.74
C MET A 355 24.98 -13.87 -1.48
N ARG A 356 25.07 -14.67 -0.42
CA ARG A 356 23.96 -15.46 0.10
C ARG A 356 23.14 -14.59 1.05
N LEU A 357 21.85 -14.51 0.79
CA LEU A 357 20.89 -13.82 1.64
C LEU A 357 19.88 -14.81 2.19
N ILE A 358 19.38 -14.54 3.37
CA ILE A 358 18.37 -15.35 4.05
C ILE A 358 17.15 -14.48 4.30
N SER A 359 15.97 -14.96 3.87
CA SER A 359 14.72 -14.30 4.23
C SER A 359 14.35 -14.56 5.70
N ALA A 360 13.54 -13.72 6.31
CA ALA A 360 13.03 -13.92 7.67
C ALA A 360 12.33 -15.29 7.81
N ARG A 361 11.78 -15.84 6.72
CA ARG A 361 11.16 -17.18 6.66
C ARG A 361 12.18 -18.34 6.64
N GLY A 362 13.47 -18.06 6.80
CA GLY A 362 14.54 -19.05 6.88
C GLY A 362 15.04 -19.58 5.52
N GLN A 363 14.54 -19.10 4.40
CA GLN A 363 14.97 -19.52 3.07
C GLN A 363 16.23 -18.78 2.65
N ALA A 364 17.24 -19.54 2.23
CA ALA A 364 18.54 -19.01 1.83
C ALA A 364 18.70 -19.06 0.31
N GLU A 365 18.99 -17.91 -0.30
CA GLU A 365 19.14 -17.76 -1.74
C GLU A 365 20.39 -16.96 -2.09
N VAL A 366 20.90 -17.13 -3.30
CA VAL A 366 22.12 -16.46 -3.76
C VAL A 366 21.78 -15.42 -4.81
N VAL A 367 22.25 -14.20 -4.59
CA VAL A 367 22.14 -13.10 -5.54
C VAL A 367 23.05 -13.35 -6.73
N SER A 368 22.50 -13.74 -7.87
CA SER A 368 23.27 -14.05 -9.07
C SER A 368 23.83 -12.79 -9.74
N LYS A 369 23.01 -11.75 -9.84
CA LYS A 369 23.35 -10.43 -10.40
C LYS A 369 22.63 -9.33 -9.65
N LEU A 370 23.23 -8.12 -9.73
CA LEU A 370 22.67 -6.88 -9.18
C LEU A 370 22.50 -5.87 -10.30
N TYR A 371 21.40 -5.14 -10.25
CA TYR A 371 21.14 -4.07 -11.23
C TYR A 371 20.67 -2.79 -10.53
N GLU A 372 21.08 -1.67 -11.09
CA GLU A 372 20.54 -0.35 -10.80
C GLU A 372 19.26 -0.12 -11.63
N PRO A 373 18.13 0.32 -11.02
CA PRO A 373 16.89 0.54 -11.75
C PRO A 373 16.93 1.80 -12.60
N LEU A 374 16.52 1.69 -13.86
CA LEU A 374 16.30 2.76 -14.82
C LEU A 374 15.00 2.53 -15.58
N ALA A 375 13.88 2.44 -14.86
CA ALA A 375 12.58 2.00 -15.35
C ALA A 375 12.65 0.58 -15.99
N ASP A 376 12.62 0.47 -17.30
CA ASP A 376 12.72 -0.79 -18.05
C ASP A 376 14.15 -1.21 -18.40
N GLU A 377 15.13 -0.31 -18.23
CA GLU A 377 16.55 -0.60 -18.43
C GLU A 377 17.24 -0.95 -17.11
N TYR A 378 18.11 -1.94 -17.15
CA TYR A 378 18.84 -2.44 -15.97
C TYR A 378 20.34 -2.38 -16.18
N ARG A 379 21.03 -1.55 -15.39
CA ARG A 379 22.49 -1.45 -15.42
C ARG A 379 23.10 -2.40 -14.39
N GLU A 380 23.92 -3.36 -14.84
CA GLU A 380 24.60 -4.31 -13.94
C GLU A 380 25.63 -3.58 -13.06
N VAL A 381 25.60 -3.85 -11.74
CA VAL A 381 26.50 -3.33 -10.73
C VAL A 381 27.08 -4.47 -9.89
N SER A 382 28.25 -4.27 -9.29
CA SER A 382 28.93 -5.31 -8.49
C SER A 382 28.51 -5.31 -7.02
N ALA A 383 28.18 -4.16 -6.47
CA ALA A 383 27.79 -3.96 -5.08
C ALA A 383 26.93 -2.72 -4.92
N VAL A 384 26.05 -2.70 -3.93
CA VAL A 384 25.18 -1.58 -3.58
C VAL A 384 25.11 -1.42 -2.08
N GLN A 385 25.22 -0.18 -1.60
CA GLN A 385 25.34 0.14 -0.18
C GLN A 385 23.98 0.49 0.46
N SER A 386 24.00 0.57 1.79
CA SER A 386 22.88 1.05 2.61
C SER A 386 22.33 2.39 2.10
N GLY A 387 21.03 2.52 2.13
CA GLY A 387 20.31 3.71 1.70
C GLY A 387 19.82 3.63 0.24
N ASP A 388 20.32 2.71 -0.57
CA ASP A 388 19.98 2.58 -1.98
C ASP A 388 18.87 1.57 -2.28
N VAL A 389 18.34 1.65 -3.49
CA VAL A 389 17.42 0.67 -4.08
C VAL A 389 18.20 -0.15 -5.11
N VAL A 390 18.02 -1.47 -5.08
CA VAL A 390 18.72 -2.40 -5.97
C VAL A 390 17.76 -3.48 -6.48
N ILE A 391 18.03 -3.99 -7.67
CA ILE A 391 17.34 -5.12 -8.25
C ILE A 391 18.26 -6.34 -8.14
N CYS A 392 17.78 -7.36 -7.43
CA CYS A 392 18.47 -8.63 -7.23
C CYS A 392 17.88 -9.69 -8.15
N ALA A 393 18.72 -10.34 -8.97
CA ALA A 393 18.35 -11.52 -9.74
C ALA A 393 18.79 -12.80 -9.01
N GLY A 394 18.02 -13.88 -9.18
CA GLY A 394 18.35 -15.18 -8.62
C GLY A 394 17.58 -15.56 -7.36
N LEU A 395 16.77 -14.64 -6.81
CA LEU A 395 15.91 -14.90 -5.66
C LEU A 395 14.57 -15.49 -6.16
N LYS A 396 14.34 -16.79 -5.95
CA LYS A 396 13.21 -17.54 -6.52
C LYS A 396 12.05 -17.72 -5.55
N SER A 397 12.33 -17.84 -4.26
CA SER A 397 11.35 -18.11 -3.20
C SER A 397 10.99 -16.88 -2.38
N THR A 398 11.79 -15.82 -2.47
CA THR A 398 11.54 -14.52 -1.83
C THR A 398 10.21 -13.92 -2.31
N VAL A 399 9.45 -13.32 -1.42
CA VAL A 399 8.18 -12.64 -1.71
C VAL A 399 8.24 -11.17 -1.30
N THR A 400 7.28 -10.38 -1.79
CA THR A 400 7.13 -8.97 -1.41
C THR A 400 6.85 -8.85 0.09
N GLY A 401 7.53 -7.91 0.77
CA GLY A 401 7.47 -7.73 2.23
C GLY A 401 8.57 -8.46 3.01
N ASP A 402 9.28 -9.42 2.39
CA ASP A 402 10.36 -10.14 3.08
C ASP A 402 11.50 -9.21 3.51
N LEU A 403 12.04 -9.47 4.71
CA LEU A 403 13.32 -8.92 5.15
C LEU A 403 14.44 -9.90 4.78
N LEU A 404 15.42 -9.42 4.04
CA LEU A 404 16.62 -10.15 3.65
C LEU A 404 17.78 -9.78 4.55
N THR A 405 18.47 -10.79 5.08
CA THR A 405 19.64 -10.63 5.96
C THR A 405 20.82 -11.49 5.50
N SER A 406 22.01 -11.17 5.97
CA SER A 406 23.23 -11.95 5.68
C SER A 406 23.20 -13.36 6.31
N SER A 407 22.55 -13.51 7.48
CA SER A 407 22.43 -14.77 8.21
C SER A 407 21.28 -14.71 9.21
N GLN A 408 20.79 -15.88 9.62
CA GLN A 408 19.76 -15.97 10.66
C GLN A 408 20.29 -15.52 12.04
N SER A 409 21.59 -15.70 12.29
CA SER A 409 22.23 -15.14 13.49
C SER A 409 22.27 -13.62 13.49
N ALA A 410 22.47 -12.98 12.33
CA ALA A 410 22.39 -11.52 12.20
C ALA A 410 21.00 -11.00 12.58
N LEU A 411 19.93 -11.67 12.13
CA LEU A 411 18.55 -11.33 12.49
C LEU A 411 18.32 -11.45 14.00
N LYS A 412 18.66 -12.60 14.60
CA LYS A 412 18.52 -12.83 16.05
C LYS A 412 19.31 -11.82 16.89
N ASN A 413 20.55 -11.50 16.48
CA ASN A 413 21.36 -10.50 17.15
C ASN A 413 20.76 -9.08 17.06
N ALA A 414 20.22 -8.72 15.90
CA ALA A 414 19.54 -7.45 15.71
C ALA A 414 18.27 -7.34 16.59
N GLN A 415 17.46 -8.39 16.63
CA GLN A 415 16.28 -8.49 17.50
C GLN A 415 16.67 -8.32 18.97
N LYS A 416 17.73 -9.01 19.42
CA LYS A 416 18.23 -8.89 20.80
C LYS A 416 18.70 -7.46 21.13
N ARG A 417 19.45 -6.82 20.22
CA ARG A 417 19.91 -5.43 20.39
C ARG A 417 18.74 -4.45 20.43
N LEU A 418 17.73 -4.67 19.60
CA LEU A 418 16.53 -3.82 19.57
C LEU A 418 15.72 -3.97 20.87
N LYS A 419 15.50 -5.20 21.36
CA LYS A 419 14.85 -5.46 22.65
C LYS A 419 15.60 -4.76 23.80
N GLN A 420 16.94 -4.82 23.81
CA GLN A 420 17.77 -4.12 24.80
C GLN A 420 17.64 -2.60 24.73
N SER A 421 17.61 -2.03 23.52
CA SER A 421 17.46 -0.58 23.34
C SER A 421 16.08 -0.05 23.78
N LEU A 422 15.05 -0.91 23.73
CA LEU A 422 13.69 -0.61 24.18
C LEU A 422 13.48 -0.82 25.71
N GLY A 423 14.54 -1.21 26.44
CA GLY A 423 14.48 -1.38 27.89
C GLY A 423 13.77 -2.65 28.37
N ALA A 424 13.54 -3.61 27.49
CA ALA A 424 12.98 -4.90 27.84
C ALA A 424 14.09 -5.81 28.41
N HIS A 425 14.08 -6.08 29.72
CA HIS A 425 14.91 -7.11 30.33
C HIS A 425 14.20 -8.46 30.18
N PRO A 426 14.86 -9.50 29.63
CA PRO A 426 14.27 -10.83 29.56
C PRO A 426 14.08 -11.40 30.98
N THR A 427 12.88 -11.81 31.31
CA THR A 427 12.60 -12.65 32.48
C THR A 427 12.87 -14.09 32.11
N LYS A 428 13.48 -14.85 33.02
CA LYS A 428 13.97 -16.24 32.79
C LYS A 428 12.92 -17.28 32.37
N ASP A 429 11.65 -16.92 32.38
CA ASP A 429 10.52 -17.83 32.10
C ASP A 429 9.95 -17.68 30.66
N GLU A 430 10.57 -16.88 29.80
CA GLU A 430 10.06 -16.57 28.44
C GLU A 430 10.93 -17.18 27.32
N GLU A 431 11.87 -18.10 27.61
CA GLU A 431 12.82 -18.64 26.60
C GLU A 431 12.16 -19.66 25.63
N ASP A 432 11.01 -20.26 25.97
CA ASP A 432 10.42 -21.34 25.14
C ASP A 432 9.28 -20.87 24.19
N ASP A 433 8.70 -19.66 24.39
CA ASP A 433 7.62 -19.10 23.53
C ASP A 433 8.11 -18.02 22.56
N GLU A 434 9.42 -17.81 22.45
CA GLU A 434 10.04 -16.66 21.77
C GLU A 434 10.08 -16.73 20.24
N SER A 435 9.73 -17.87 19.60
CA SER A 435 9.95 -18.01 18.15
C SER A 435 8.94 -17.26 17.28
N ASP A 436 7.69 -17.14 17.70
CA ASP A 436 6.63 -16.52 16.89
C ASP A 436 6.53 -14.98 17.05
N GLN A 437 6.83 -14.45 18.23
CA GLN A 437 6.67 -12.99 18.49
C GLN A 437 7.86 -12.15 18.00
N SER A 438 9.02 -12.75 17.79
CA SER A 438 10.24 -12.04 17.37
C SER A 438 10.26 -11.76 15.86
N ASP A 439 9.58 -12.57 15.06
CA ASP A 439 9.52 -12.41 13.60
C ASP A 439 8.61 -11.25 13.19
N GLU A 440 7.63 -10.87 14.01
CA GLU A 440 6.74 -9.73 13.77
C GLU A 440 7.44 -8.36 13.90
N LEU A 441 8.58 -8.26 14.62
CA LEU A 441 9.21 -6.97 14.92
C LEU A 441 9.76 -6.26 13.67
N PHE A 442 10.20 -7.02 12.66
CA PHE A 442 10.71 -6.50 11.39
C PHE A 442 9.84 -6.93 10.20
N ALA A 443 8.81 -7.76 10.43
CA ALA A 443 7.89 -8.14 9.40
C ALA A 443 7.11 -6.90 8.94
N ILE A 444 7.07 -6.67 7.64
CA ILE A 444 5.92 -5.98 7.06
C ILE A 444 4.99 -7.10 6.63
N ASP A 445 3.89 -7.22 7.33
CA ASP A 445 2.74 -7.86 6.75
C ASP A 445 2.00 -6.76 5.96
N PRO A 446 2.18 -6.69 4.63
CA PRO A 446 1.35 -5.81 3.85
C PRO A 446 -0.08 -6.29 4.09
N GLN A 447 -0.91 -5.42 4.69
CA GLN A 447 -2.33 -5.72 4.84
C GLN A 447 -2.93 -5.84 3.43
N ILE A 448 -2.87 -7.04 2.88
CA ILE A 448 -3.42 -7.35 1.56
C ILE A 448 -4.94 -7.38 1.73
N PRO A 449 -5.69 -6.45 1.12
CA PRO A 449 -7.13 -6.47 1.23
C PRO A 449 -7.68 -7.74 0.57
N ASP A 450 -8.81 -8.22 1.07
CA ASP A 450 -9.51 -9.34 0.45
C ASP A 450 -9.99 -8.95 -0.96
N ALA A 451 -9.90 -9.90 -1.88
CA ALA A 451 -10.47 -9.72 -3.21
C ALA A 451 -11.98 -9.50 -3.11
N VAL A 452 -12.48 -8.52 -3.85
CA VAL A 452 -13.91 -8.14 -3.83
C VAL A 452 -14.65 -8.57 -5.11
N TYR A 453 -13.91 -8.87 -6.17
CA TYR A 453 -14.43 -9.40 -7.42
C TYR A 453 -13.79 -10.74 -7.77
N PHE A 454 -14.58 -11.63 -8.37
CA PHE A 454 -14.12 -12.91 -8.92
C PHE A 454 -14.57 -13.08 -10.35
N CYS A 455 -13.78 -13.78 -11.15
CA CYS A 455 -14.16 -14.28 -12.46
C CYS A 455 -13.48 -15.62 -12.76
N SER A 456 -14.09 -16.47 -13.57
CA SER A 456 -13.39 -17.62 -14.10
C SER A 456 -12.43 -17.20 -15.21
N ILE A 457 -11.34 -17.96 -15.35
CA ILE A 457 -10.39 -17.79 -16.45
C ILE A 457 -10.19 -19.11 -17.16
N GLU A 458 -10.32 -19.11 -18.49
CA GLU A 458 -10.17 -20.28 -19.30
C GLU A 458 -9.10 -20.07 -20.39
N PRO A 459 -8.22 -21.06 -20.60
CA PRO A 459 -7.24 -20.99 -21.68
C PRO A 459 -7.90 -21.31 -23.02
N PRO A 460 -7.34 -20.86 -24.15
CA PRO A 460 -7.89 -21.13 -25.48
C PRO A 460 -7.88 -22.63 -25.87
N SER A 461 -7.09 -23.42 -25.15
CA SER A 461 -7.00 -24.88 -25.39
C SER A 461 -6.43 -25.58 -24.17
N VAL A 462 -6.70 -26.87 -24.00
CA VAL A 462 -6.16 -27.73 -22.92
C VAL A 462 -4.63 -27.75 -22.93
N SER A 463 -4.00 -27.67 -24.10
CA SER A 463 -2.53 -27.62 -24.21
C SER A 463 -1.94 -26.35 -23.63
N SER A 464 -2.69 -25.26 -23.52
CA SER A 464 -2.28 -23.98 -22.94
C SER A 464 -2.52 -23.89 -21.43
N GLN A 465 -3.19 -24.87 -20.82
CA GLN A 465 -3.55 -24.86 -19.40
C GLN A 465 -2.32 -24.70 -18.49
N THR A 466 -1.30 -25.55 -18.68
CA THR A 466 -0.08 -25.51 -17.86
C THR A 466 0.68 -24.18 -18.01
N ALA A 467 0.70 -23.62 -19.22
CA ALA A 467 1.34 -22.33 -19.47
C ALA A 467 0.57 -21.19 -18.80
N MET A 468 -0.76 -21.21 -18.85
CA MET A 468 -1.62 -20.26 -18.14
C MET A 468 -1.43 -20.33 -16.62
N GLU A 469 -1.43 -21.53 -16.03
CA GLU A 469 -1.19 -21.70 -14.61
C GLU A 469 0.18 -21.18 -14.17
N GLN A 470 1.21 -21.39 -15.01
CA GLN A 470 2.54 -20.84 -14.74
C GLN A 470 2.55 -19.31 -14.81
N ALA A 471 1.87 -18.73 -15.81
CA ALA A 471 1.71 -17.28 -15.93
C ALA A 471 0.99 -16.69 -14.70
N LEU A 472 -0.11 -17.31 -14.28
CA LEU A 472 -0.87 -16.89 -13.10
C LEU A 472 -0.05 -16.95 -11.80
N ARG A 473 0.74 -18.00 -11.61
CA ARG A 473 1.65 -18.10 -10.45
C ARG A 473 2.70 -16.99 -10.44
N GLN A 474 3.21 -16.60 -11.59
CA GLN A 474 4.16 -15.50 -11.70
C GLN A 474 3.50 -14.16 -11.41
N LEU A 475 2.32 -13.91 -12.00
CA LEU A 475 1.55 -12.69 -11.77
C LEU A 475 1.12 -12.55 -10.30
N GLN A 476 0.68 -13.64 -9.66
CA GLN A 476 0.33 -13.64 -8.23
C GLN A 476 1.53 -13.34 -7.32
N ARG A 477 2.74 -13.71 -7.75
CA ARG A 477 3.96 -13.36 -7.00
C ARG A 477 4.34 -11.88 -7.17
N GLU A 478 4.03 -11.28 -8.32
CA GLU A 478 4.23 -9.85 -8.56
C GLU A 478 3.19 -9.02 -7.83
N ASP A 479 1.93 -9.43 -7.93
CA ASP A 479 0.77 -8.76 -7.36
C ASP A 479 0.13 -9.61 -6.25
N PRO A 480 0.43 -9.33 -4.98
CA PRO A 480 -0.15 -10.06 -3.86
C PRO A 480 -1.67 -9.89 -3.72
N SER A 481 -2.27 -8.87 -4.35
CA SER A 481 -3.73 -8.66 -4.32
C SER A 481 -4.48 -9.58 -5.29
N LEU A 482 -3.77 -10.19 -6.27
CA LEU A 482 -4.33 -11.19 -7.17
C LEU A 482 -4.49 -12.53 -6.45
N ARG A 483 -5.70 -13.02 -6.34
CA ARG A 483 -6.01 -14.36 -5.83
C ARG A 483 -6.24 -15.31 -6.98
N VAL A 484 -5.63 -16.48 -6.92
CA VAL A 484 -5.83 -17.55 -7.89
C VAL A 484 -6.23 -18.80 -7.14
N SER A 485 -7.40 -19.33 -7.43
CA SER A 485 -7.92 -20.57 -6.84
C SER A 485 -8.40 -21.51 -7.93
N TYR A 486 -8.35 -22.80 -7.65
CA TYR A 486 -8.86 -23.83 -8.51
C TYR A 486 -10.10 -24.46 -7.88
N ASP A 487 -11.25 -24.34 -8.55
CA ASP A 487 -12.48 -25.00 -8.11
C ASP A 487 -12.46 -26.45 -8.62
N SER A 488 -12.25 -27.39 -7.73
CA SER A 488 -12.20 -28.83 -8.04
C SER A 488 -13.54 -29.42 -8.47
N VAL A 489 -14.64 -28.72 -8.24
CA VAL A 489 -15.99 -29.18 -8.59
C VAL A 489 -16.36 -28.78 -10.02
N THR A 490 -16.10 -27.53 -10.37
CA THR A 490 -16.35 -27.03 -11.74
C THR A 490 -15.16 -27.29 -12.68
N GLY A 491 -13.98 -27.59 -12.12
CA GLY A 491 -12.73 -27.73 -12.88
C GLY A 491 -12.18 -26.42 -13.41
N GLN A 492 -12.71 -25.28 -12.95
CA GLN A 492 -12.35 -23.96 -13.42
C GLN A 492 -11.29 -23.30 -12.53
N THR A 493 -10.43 -22.50 -13.15
CA THR A 493 -9.54 -21.57 -12.43
C THR A 493 -10.30 -20.27 -12.20
N VAL A 494 -10.31 -19.80 -10.95
CA VAL A 494 -11.00 -18.58 -10.54
C VAL A 494 -9.96 -17.55 -10.14
N LEU A 495 -10.07 -16.35 -10.70
CA LEU A 495 -9.31 -15.17 -10.35
C LEU A 495 -10.10 -14.29 -9.40
N GLY A 496 -9.44 -13.77 -8.37
CA GLY A 496 -9.98 -12.74 -7.47
C GLY A 496 -9.13 -11.49 -7.50
N GLY A 497 -9.75 -10.32 -7.48
CA GLY A 497 -9.05 -9.04 -7.52
C GLY A 497 -9.84 -7.88 -6.95
N MET A 498 -9.25 -6.68 -7.08
CA MET A 498 -9.73 -5.46 -6.44
C MET A 498 -10.78 -4.70 -7.25
N GLY A 499 -10.86 -4.94 -8.56
CA GLY A 499 -11.76 -4.22 -9.44
C GLY A 499 -11.79 -4.78 -10.86
N GLU A 500 -12.70 -4.25 -11.66
CA GLU A 500 -12.87 -4.62 -13.08
C GLU A 500 -11.61 -4.28 -13.89
N LEU A 501 -11.08 -3.09 -13.71
CA LEU A 501 -9.85 -2.65 -14.37
C LEU A 501 -8.66 -3.54 -14.02
N HIS A 502 -8.56 -4.00 -12.78
CA HIS A 502 -7.53 -4.93 -12.36
C HIS A 502 -7.61 -6.25 -13.16
N MET A 503 -8.80 -6.83 -13.31
CA MET A 503 -9.00 -8.06 -14.07
C MET A 503 -8.67 -7.89 -15.55
N ASP A 504 -9.09 -6.79 -16.16
CA ASP A 504 -8.77 -6.44 -17.55
C ASP A 504 -7.26 -6.36 -17.79
N ILE A 505 -6.52 -5.76 -16.85
CA ILE A 505 -5.07 -5.64 -16.94
C ILE A 505 -4.39 -6.99 -16.84
N ILE A 506 -4.84 -7.87 -15.93
CA ILE A 506 -4.30 -9.23 -15.80
C ILE A 506 -4.52 -10.02 -17.11
N LYS A 507 -5.73 -9.98 -17.70
CA LYS A 507 -6.01 -10.59 -19.01
C LYS A 507 -5.04 -10.10 -20.09
N SER A 508 -4.91 -8.81 -20.19
CA SER A 508 -4.10 -8.16 -21.19
C SER A 508 -2.59 -8.41 -21.00
N ARG A 509 -2.12 -8.51 -19.74
CA ARG A 509 -0.74 -8.92 -19.41
C ARG A 509 -0.50 -10.38 -19.83
N ILE A 510 -1.44 -11.31 -19.57
CA ILE A 510 -1.34 -12.70 -20.01
C ILE A 510 -1.20 -12.77 -21.53
N LEU A 511 -2.00 -12.00 -22.27
CA LEU A 511 -1.90 -11.92 -23.71
C LEU A 511 -0.57 -11.33 -24.20
N SER A 512 -0.17 -10.18 -23.65
CA SER A 512 1.00 -9.43 -24.13
C SER A 512 2.33 -10.05 -23.72
N GLU A 513 2.42 -10.55 -22.48
CA GLU A 513 3.66 -11.07 -21.90
C GLU A 513 3.85 -12.55 -22.18
N TYR A 514 2.78 -13.36 -22.04
CA TYR A 514 2.84 -14.81 -22.16
C TYR A 514 2.31 -15.34 -23.50
N LYS A 515 1.69 -14.48 -24.32
CA LYS A 515 1.11 -14.84 -25.64
C LYS A 515 0.01 -15.89 -25.54
N ILE A 516 -0.78 -15.87 -24.47
CA ILE A 516 -1.92 -16.74 -24.26
C ILE A 516 -3.17 -15.85 -24.31
N ASP A 517 -4.06 -16.13 -25.25
CA ASP A 517 -5.35 -15.45 -25.37
C ASP A 517 -6.36 -16.16 -24.48
N VAL A 518 -6.58 -15.64 -23.28
CA VAL A 518 -7.47 -16.22 -22.27
C VAL A 518 -8.85 -15.57 -22.31
N ASP A 519 -9.88 -16.35 -22.01
CA ASP A 519 -11.23 -15.83 -21.82
C ASP A 519 -11.53 -15.66 -20.32
N LEU A 520 -12.08 -14.49 -19.97
CA LEU A 520 -12.61 -14.21 -18.64
C LEU A 520 -14.12 -14.39 -18.63
N GLY A 521 -14.62 -15.14 -17.67
CA GLY A 521 -16.04 -15.22 -17.38
C GLY A 521 -16.60 -13.93 -16.81
N PRO A 522 -17.92 -13.83 -16.60
CA PRO A 522 -18.53 -12.65 -16.03
C PRO A 522 -18.00 -12.37 -14.61
N LEU A 523 -17.84 -11.08 -14.28
CA LEU A 523 -17.44 -10.65 -12.96
C LEU A 523 -18.53 -10.95 -11.92
N GLN A 524 -18.14 -11.58 -10.83
CA GLN A 524 -19.02 -11.92 -9.72
C GLN A 524 -18.50 -11.26 -8.42
N ILE A 525 -19.43 -10.84 -7.57
CA ILE A 525 -19.11 -10.31 -6.25
C ILE A 525 -18.76 -11.46 -5.31
N ALA A 526 -17.74 -11.27 -4.49
CA ALA A 526 -17.29 -12.23 -3.50
C ALA A 526 -18.23 -12.27 -2.30
N TYR A 527 -19.14 -13.21 -2.26
CA TYR A 527 -19.92 -13.48 -1.06
C TYR A 527 -19.18 -14.46 -0.16
N LYS A 528 -19.25 -14.24 1.15
CA LYS A 528 -18.81 -15.20 2.19
C LYS A 528 -20.03 -15.76 2.92
N GLU A 529 -19.82 -16.80 3.70
CA GLU A 529 -20.89 -17.40 4.53
C GLU A 529 -20.49 -17.38 6.00
N THR A 530 -21.46 -17.32 6.91
CA THR A 530 -21.27 -17.50 8.36
C THR A 530 -22.40 -18.32 8.92
N ILE A 531 -22.17 -19.05 10.00
CA ILE A 531 -23.22 -19.88 10.62
C ILE A 531 -24.27 -19.01 11.33
N GLU A 532 -25.53 -19.44 11.31
CA GLU A 532 -26.60 -18.77 12.04
C GLU A 532 -26.64 -19.18 13.53
N SER A 533 -26.50 -20.48 13.81
CA SER A 533 -26.56 -21.02 15.16
C SER A 533 -25.52 -22.12 15.38
N PRO A 534 -25.01 -22.29 16.61
CA PRO A 534 -24.16 -23.41 16.93
C PRO A 534 -24.86 -24.75 16.67
N ALA A 535 -24.14 -25.73 16.19
CA ALA A 535 -24.65 -27.09 15.96
C ALA A 535 -23.61 -28.13 16.31
N LEU A 536 -24.07 -29.26 16.84
CA LEU A 536 -23.27 -30.43 17.18
C LEU A 536 -23.78 -31.63 16.38
N THR A 537 -22.86 -32.38 15.77
CA THR A 537 -23.22 -33.59 15.02
C THR A 537 -22.15 -34.67 15.19
N THR A 538 -22.62 -35.91 15.29
CA THR A 538 -21.79 -37.09 15.21
C THR A 538 -21.99 -37.76 13.85
N LEU A 539 -20.91 -38.01 13.14
CA LEU A 539 -20.92 -38.76 11.90
C LEU A 539 -20.10 -40.05 12.07
N SER A 540 -20.76 -41.18 11.88
CA SER A 540 -20.12 -42.49 11.91
C SER A 540 -20.21 -43.11 10.51
N VAL A 541 -19.07 -43.46 9.94
CA VAL A 541 -18.95 -44.04 8.59
C VAL A 541 -18.18 -45.34 8.67
N GLU A 542 -18.80 -46.41 8.22
CA GLU A 542 -18.16 -47.72 8.09
C GLU A 542 -18.26 -48.15 6.62
N LYS A 543 -17.13 -48.38 5.99
CA LYS A 543 -17.04 -48.84 4.59
C LYS A 543 -15.91 -49.84 4.42
N GLU A 544 -16.07 -50.78 3.53
CA GLU A 544 -15.03 -51.69 3.10
C GLU A 544 -14.44 -51.20 1.79
N ILE A 545 -13.14 -50.86 1.77
CA ILE A 545 -12.41 -50.34 0.60
C ILE A 545 -11.23 -51.28 0.37
N ALA A 546 -11.16 -51.86 -0.83
CA ALA A 546 -10.08 -52.79 -1.23
C ALA A 546 -9.82 -53.90 -0.21
N GLY A 547 -10.89 -54.48 0.39
CA GLY A 547 -10.77 -55.55 1.39
C GLY A 547 -10.35 -55.13 2.80
N SER A 548 -10.21 -53.82 3.04
CA SER A 548 -9.91 -53.26 4.36
C SER A 548 -11.13 -52.53 4.92
N LYS A 549 -11.56 -52.87 6.12
CA LYS A 549 -12.61 -52.19 6.84
C LYS A 549 -12.15 -50.83 7.33
N GLN A 550 -12.78 -49.77 6.84
CA GLN A 550 -12.56 -48.40 7.27
C GLN A 550 -13.70 -47.99 8.21
N ASN A 551 -13.39 -47.64 9.43
CA ASN A 551 -14.40 -47.22 10.42
C ASN A 551 -13.92 -45.93 11.10
N VAL A 552 -14.76 -44.87 11.00
CA VAL A 552 -14.47 -43.56 11.59
C VAL A 552 -15.77 -43.01 12.19
N SER A 553 -15.74 -42.62 13.44
CA SER A 553 -16.79 -41.88 14.10
C SER A 553 -16.24 -40.60 14.68
N ILE A 554 -16.78 -39.46 14.29
CA ILE A 554 -16.30 -38.12 14.66
C ILE A 554 -17.49 -37.30 15.18
N THR A 555 -17.29 -36.65 16.32
CA THR A 555 -18.25 -35.69 16.89
C THR A 555 -17.63 -34.29 16.82
N LEU A 556 -18.20 -33.43 16.00
CA LEU A 556 -17.78 -32.04 15.81
C LEU A 556 -18.91 -31.10 16.21
N GLU A 557 -18.54 -29.95 16.70
CA GLU A 557 -19.40 -28.80 16.94
C GLU A 557 -18.92 -27.61 16.10
N VAL A 558 -19.84 -26.82 15.58
CA VAL A 558 -19.52 -25.50 14.99
C VAL A 558 -20.08 -24.42 15.91
N VAL A 559 -19.23 -23.44 16.20
CA VAL A 559 -19.59 -22.28 17.04
C VAL A 559 -19.11 -20.98 16.35
N LYS A 560 -19.81 -19.88 16.64
CA LYS A 560 -19.38 -18.57 16.11
C LYS A 560 -18.21 -18.05 16.93
N ASP A 561 -17.04 -18.01 16.34
CA ASP A 561 -15.80 -17.48 16.94
C ASP A 561 -14.88 -16.95 15.83
N GLN A 562 -14.12 -15.90 16.16
CA GLN A 562 -13.19 -15.24 15.24
C GLN A 562 -11.72 -15.56 15.54
N THR A 563 -11.42 -16.26 16.65
CA THR A 563 -10.05 -16.39 17.15
C THR A 563 -9.30 -17.60 16.62
N GLU A 564 -9.96 -18.76 16.54
CA GLU A 564 -9.34 -20.01 16.07
C GLU A 564 -10.30 -20.79 15.17
N LEU A 565 -9.80 -21.29 14.03
CA LEU A 565 -10.61 -22.12 13.12
C LEU A 565 -10.90 -23.52 13.64
N PHE A 566 -10.02 -24.07 14.48
CA PHE A 566 -10.14 -25.44 15.00
C PHE A 566 -9.61 -25.53 16.43
N SER A 567 -10.44 -26.03 17.34
CA SER A 567 -10.07 -26.27 18.74
C SER A 567 -10.49 -27.65 19.22
N LEU A 568 -9.93 -28.06 20.35
CA LEU A 568 -10.33 -29.28 21.05
C LEU A 568 -11.26 -28.92 22.19
N ASP A 569 -12.28 -29.76 22.43
CA ASP A 569 -13.11 -29.62 23.62
C ASP A 569 -12.27 -29.96 24.86
N LYS A 570 -12.27 -29.03 25.82
CA LYS A 570 -11.52 -29.15 27.10
C LYS A 570 -12.37 -29.69 28.23
N SER A 571 -13.59 -30.17 27.94
CA SER A 571 -14.46 -30.77 28.99
C SER A 571 -13.84 -32.02 29.60
N PRO A 572 -14.00 -32.26 30.91
CA PRO A 572 -13.45 -33.44 31.60
C PRO A 572 -13.92 -34.77 31.00
N GLU A 573 -15.08 -34.78 30.35
CA GLU A 573 -15.68 -35.97 29.73
C GLU A 573 -14.98 -36.38 28.44
N ASN A 574 -14.56 -35.41 27.60
CA ASN A 574 -13.99 -35.63 26.27
C ASN A 574 -12.49 -35.65 26.26
N LEU A 575 -11.82 -35.00 27.22
CA LEU A 575 -10.39 -34.87 27.31
C LEU A 575 -9.60 -36.19 27.27
N PRO A 576 -10.04 -37.30 27.96
CA PRO A 576 -9.34 -38.58 27.92
C PRO A 576 -9.31 -39.22 26.52
N SER A 577 -10.42 -39.12 25.78
CA SER A 577 -10.53 -39.67 24.41
C SER A 577 -9.71 -38.86 23.42
N LEU A 578 -9.67 -37.54 23.55
CA LEU A 578 -8.91 -36.65 22.72
C LEU A 578 -7.39 -36.82 22.94
N ASN A 579 -6.94 -36.97 24.17
CA ASN A 579 -5.56 -37.22 24.53
C ASN A 579 -5.05 -38.59 24.06
N ALA A 580 -5.92 -39.55 23.82
CA ALA A 580 -5.58 -40.86 23.26
C ALA A 580 -5.35 -40.83 21.75
N LEU A 581 -5.71 -39.74 21.04
CA LEU A 581 -5.53 -39.60 19.62
C LEU A 581 -4.03 -39.33 19.29
N ARG A 582 -3.52 -40.00 18.26
CA ARG A 582 -2.16 -39.75 17.77
C ARG A 582 -2.06 -38.37 17.16
N PRO A 583 -0.99 -37.61 17.39
CA PRO A 583 -0.84 -36.24 16.83
C PRO A 583 -1.04 -36.17 15.30
N ARG A 584 -0.58 -37.18 14.57
CA ARG A 584 -0.79 -37.29 13.11
C ARG A 584 -2.28 -37.29 12.73
N ILE A 585 -3.09 -38.05 13.46
CA ILE A 585 -4.52 -38.18 13.20
C ILE A 585 -5.24 -36.86 13.52
N LEU A 586 -4.83 -36.18 14.58
CA LEU A 586 -5.34 -34.86 14.93
C LEU A 586 -5.06 -33.83 13.82
N GLN A 587 -3.86 -33.87 13.23
CA GLN A 587 -3.53 -33.01 12.08
C GLN A 587 -4.39 -33.33 10.85
N VAL A 588 -4.69 -34.61 10.60
CA VAL A 588 -5.55 -35.04 9.48
C VAL A 588 -6.98 -34.58 9.70
N LEU A 589 -7.51 -34.72 10.91
CA LEU A 589 -8.83 -34.23 11.29
C LEU A 589 -8.93 -32.70 11.14
N ARG A 590 -7.92 -31.97 11.65
CA ARG A 590 -7.84 -30.51 11.51
C ARG A 590 -7.85 -30.10 10.04
N LYS A 591 -7.01 -30.70 9.20
CA LYS A 591 -6.95 -30.40 7.75
C LYS A 591 -8.29 -30.66 7.06
N GLY A 592 -8.93 -31.82 7.29
CA GLY A 592 -10.19 -32.17 6.69
C GLY A 592 -11.34 -31.25 7.14
N SER A 593 -11.33 -30.88 8.42
CA SER A 593 -12.35 -29.96 8.96
C SER A 593 -12.20 -28.54 8.41
N ILE A 594 -10.97 -28.01 8.34
CA ILE A 594 -10.71 -26.67 7.81
C ILE A 594 -11.01 -26.59 6.32
N SER A 595 -10.61 -27.61 5.53
CA SER A 595 -10.90 -27.61 4.08
C SER A 595 -12.39 -27.57 3.75
N ALA A 596 -13.26 -28.06 4.64
CA ALA A 596 -14.70 -27.97 4.45
C ALA A 596 -15.27 -26.55 4.61
N LEU A 597 -14.57 -25.66 5.32
CA LEU A 597 -14.97 -24.25 5.46
C LEU A 597 -14.67 -23.43 4.20
N GLU A 598 -13.81 -23.92 3.30
CA GLU A 598 -13.48 -23.22 2.05
C GLU A 598 -14.70 -23.11 1.12
N ARG A 599 -15.73 -23.93 1.34
CA ARG A 599 -16.91 -23.94 0.50
C ARG A 599 -18.19 -24.12 1.32
N GLY A 600 -18.90 -23.02 1.48
CA GLY A 600 -20.21 -22.99 2.17
C GLY A 600 -21.34 -23.62 1.36
N PRO A 601 -22.46 -23.98 2.01
CA PRO A 601 -23.55 -24.74 1.39
C PRO A 601 -24.49 -23.93 0.48
N ARG A 602 -24.48 -22.57 0.54
CA ARG A 602 -25.44 -21.73 -0.21
C ARG A 602 -24.92 -21.26 -1.56
N VAL A 603 -23.84 -20.48 -1.54
CA VAL A 603 -23.23 -19.91 -2.74
C VAL A 603 -21.82 -20.47 -3.01
N GLY A 604 -21.38 -21.42 -2.19
CA GLY A 604 -20.01 -21.95 -2.27
C GLY A 604 -18.93 -20.97 -1.80
N GLY A 605 -19.33 -19.91 -1.10
CA GLY A 605 -18.41 -18.93 -0.54
C GLY A 605 -17.62 -19.45 0.67
N LEU A 606 -16.51 -18.80 0.99
CA LEU A 606 -15.71 -19.13 2.18
C LEU A 606 -16.53 -18.93 3.46
N VAL A 607 -16.55 -19.94 4.33
CA VAL A 607 -17.19 -19.84 5.63
C VAL A 607 -16.24 -19.18 6.61
N VAL A 608 -16.66 -18.05 7.18
CA VAL A 608 -15.85 -17.23 8.10
C VAL A 608 -16.56 -17.08 9.46
N GLU A 609 -15.88 -16.53 10.44
CA GLU A 609 -16.37 -16.34 11.81
C GLU A 609 -16.90 -17.66 12.44
N THR A 610 -16.31 -18.79 12.07
CA THR A 610 -16.75 -20.11 12.47
C THR A 610 -15.57 -20.93 13.00
N GLN A 611 -15.68 -21.38 14.24
CA GLN A 611 -14.75 -22.31 14.87
C GLN A 611 -15.33 -23.71 14.83
N ILE A 612 -14.50 -24.70 14.47
CA ILE A 612 -14.83 -26.11 14.59
C ILE A 612 -14.21 -26.63 15.86
N ARG A 613 -15.02 -27.22 16.72
CA ARG A 613 -14.58 -27.83 17.98
C ARG A 613 -14.75 -29.36 17.93
N LEU A 614 -13.64 -30.07 18.14
CA LEU A 614 -13.63 -31.54 18.20
C LEU A 614 -13.98 -32.01 19.60
N HIS A 615 -15.10 -32.74 19.75
CA HIS A 615 -15.54 -33.34 20.99
C HIS A 615 -15.03 -34.76 21.14
N ASN A 616 -15.17 -35.60 20.11
CA ASN A 616 -14.73 -36.98 20.15
C ASN A 616 -14.36 -37.51 18.76
N ALA A 617 -13.43 -38.46 18.71
CA ALA A 617 -13.11 -39.17 17.49
C ALA A 617 -12.67 -40.59 17.78
N THR A 618 -13.34 -41.57 17.16
CA THR A 618 -12.97 -42.99 17.22
C THR A 618 -12.58 -43.47 15.82
N ILE A 619 -11.38 -44.04 15.70
CA ILE A 619 -10.86 -44.47 14.41
C ILE A 619 -10.44 -45.92 14.48
N GLY A 620 -10.96 -46.72 13.57
CA GLY A 620 -10.71 -48.16 13.47
C GLY A 620 -9.24 -48.44 13.09
N ARG A 621 -8.71 -49.59 13.56
CA ARG A 621 -7.35 -49.97 13.18
C ARG A 621 -7.24 -50.21 11.68
N GLY A 622 -6.18 -49.62 11.04
CA GLY A 622 -5.95 -49.75 9.61
C GLY A 622 -6.71 -48.78 8.72
N THR A 623 -7.45 -47.82 9.32
CA THR A 623 -8.16 -46.78 8.56
C THR A 623 -7.17 -45.82 7.89
N ALA A 624 -7.38 -45.54 6.62
CA ALA A 624 -6.51 -44.63 5.83
C ALA A 624 -6.72 -43.17 6.24
N ASP A 625 -5.66 -42.39 6.29
CA ASP A 625 -5.70 -40.95 6.63
C ASP A 625 -6.62 -40.15 5.69
N SER A 626 -6.63 -40.47 4.39
CA SER A 626 -7.54 -39.85 3.40
C SER A 626 -9.01 -40.10 3.72
N PHE A 627 -9.37 -41.27 4.26
CA PHE A 627 -10.73 -41.59 4.65
C PHE A 627 -11.12 -40.80 5.91
N VAL A 628 -10.21 -40.66 6.87
CA VAL A 628 -10.45 -39.82 8.09
C VAL A 628 -10.67 -38.35 7.67
N MET A 629 -9.82 -37.83 6.79
CA MET A 629 -9.92 -36.47 6.28
C MET A 629 -11.28 -36.23 5.56
N ALA A 630 -11.67 -37.13 4.68
CA ALA A 630 -12.94 -37.03 3.95
C ALA A 630 -14.13 -37.11 4.89
N THR A 631 -14.10 -37.98 5.91
CA THR A 631 -15.19 -38.10 6.90
C THR A 631 -15.29 -36.86 7.75
N ALA A 632 -14.17 -36.23 8.15
CA ALA A 632 -14.15 -34.97 8.86
C ALA A 632 -14.79 -33.85 8.01
N ALA A 633 -14.41 -33.74 6.74
CA ALA A 633 -14.99 -32.75 5.82
C ALA A 633 -16.51 -32.96 5.63
N GLN A 634 -16.98 -34.21 5.46
CA GLN A 634 -18.41 -34.53 5.38
C GLN A 634 -19.16 -34.19 6.65
N CYS A 635 -18.57 -34.41 7.83
CA CYS A 635 -19.15 -34.06 9.11
C CYS A 635 -19.36 -32.53 9.22
N VAL A 636 -18.36 -31.72 8.83
CA VAL A 636 -18.48 -30.27 8.83
C VAL A 636 -19.53 -29.79 7.82
N GLN A 637 -19.55 -30.31 6.60
CA GLN A 637 -20.59 -29.97 5.61
C GLN A 637 -21.99 -30.24 6.10
N LYS A 638 -22.19 -31.38 6.76
CA LYS A 638 -23.47 -31.72 7.40
C LYS A 638 -23.81 -30.74 8.53
N LEU A 639 -22.82 -30.35 9.33
CA LEU A 639 -23.00 -29.37 10.40
C LEU A 639 -23.40 -28.00 9.82
N LEU A 640 -22.71 -27.50 8.80
CA LEU A 640 -23.05 -26.24 8.15
C LEU A 640 -24.47 -26.23 7.58
N SER A 641 -24.92 -27.35 6.98
CA SER A 641 -26.29 -27.50 6.51
C SER A 641 -27.29 -27.50 7.64
N THR A 642 -26.95 -28.03 8.80
CA THR A 642 -27.84 -28.13 9.98
C THR A 642 -27.90 -26.83 10.77
N SER A 643 -26.75 -26.15 10.93
CA SER A 643 -26.65 -24.87 11.64
C SER A 643 -27.32 -23.71 10.90
N GLY A 644 -27.59 -23.89 9.61
CA GLY A 644 -27.93 -22.78 8.71
C GLY A 644 -26.76 -21.83 8.48
N THR A 645 -26.71 -21.20 7.30
CA THR A 645 -25.72 -20.19 7.03
C THR A 645 -26.37 -18.90 6.53
N ARG A 646 -25.74 -17.76 6.83
CA ARG A 646 -26.06 -16.44 6.30
C ARG A 646 -25.01 -15.99 5.32
N LEU A 647 -25.43 -15.24 4.31
CA LEU A 647 -24.52 -14.60 3.36
C LEU A 647 -23.94 -13.31 3.94
N LEU A 648 -22.66 -13.13 3.69
CA LEU A 648 -21.92 -11.91 3.97
C LEU A 648 -21.55 -11.26 2.65
N GLU A 649 -21.89 -9.98 2.47
CA GLU A 649 -21.52 -9.19 1.31
C GLU A 649 -20.32 -8.27 1.62
N PRO A 650 -19.44 -8.00 0.66
CA PRO A 650 -18.34 -7.07 0.85
C PRO A 650 -18.85 -5.64 1.02
N ILE A 651 -18.35 -4.96 2.04
CA ILE A 651 -18.69 -3.59 2.38
C ILE A 651 -17.52 -2.67 2.01
N MET A 652 -17.86 -1.57 1.38
CA MET A 652 -16.93 -0.51 1.02
C MET A 652 -17.10 0.68 1.95
N ALA A 653 -16.02 1.15 2.54
CA ALA A 653 -15.98 2.42 3.24
C ALA A 653 -15.80 3.54 2.21
N LEU A 654 -16.77 4.45 2.16
CA LEU A 654 -16.72 5.62 1.29
C LEU A 654 -16.50 6.87 2.14
N GLN A 655 -15.64 7.75 1.64
CA GLN A 655 -15.51 9.13 2.14
C GLN A 655 -15.90 10.06 1.00
N ILE A 656 -16.96 10.81 1.18
CA ILE A 656 -17.49 11.72 0.17
C ILE A 656 -17.36 13.14 0.69
N VAL A 657 -16.61 13.98 -0.01
CA VAL A 657 -16.49 15.40 0.29
C VAL A 657 -17.31 16.17 -0.73
N ALA A 658 -18.25 16.97 -0.26
CA ALA A 658 -19.15 17.74 -1.12
C ALA A 658 -19.56 19.06 -0.46
N PRO A 659 -20.00 20.07 -1.28
CA PRO A 659 -20.58 21.30 -0.76
C PRO A 659 -21.81 21.04 0.10
N SER A 660 -21.96 21.80 1.17
CA SER A 660 -23.08 21.64 2.15
C SER A 660 -24.44 21.59 1.51
N GLU A 661 -24.65 22.34 0.40
CA GLU A 661 -25.90 22.39 -0.35
C GLU A 661 -26.28 21.07 -1.06
N ARG A 662 -25.30 20.22 -1.37
CA ARG A 662 -25.46 18.94 -2.10
C ARG A 662 -25.58 17.72 -1.18
N ILE A 663 -25.29 17.88 0.09
CA ILE A 663 -25.22 16.77 1.07
C ILE A 663 -26.55 16.03 1.16
N SER A 664 -27.68 16.73 1.23
CA SER A 664 -29.00 16.10 1.35
C SER A 664 -29.33 15.18 0.17
N GLY A 665 -28.99 15.60 -1.05
CA GLY A 665 -29.20 14.78 -2.26
C GLY A 665 -28.31 13.54 -2.28
N ILE A 666 -27.06 13.67 -1.85
CA ILE A 666 -26.09 12.56 -1.76
C ILE A 666 -26.54 11.56 -0.70
N ILE A 667 -26.93 12.03 0.49
CA ILE A 667 -27.46 11.18 1.57
C ILE A 667 -28.70 10.41 1.13
N ALA A 668 -29.61 11.07 0.42
CA ALA A 668 -30.84 10.41 -0.07
C ALA A 668 -30.54 9.31 -1.10
N ASP A 669 -29.55 9.50 -1.98
CA ASP A 669 -29.14 8.45 -2.92
C ASP A 669 -28.42 7.28 -2.22
N LEU A 670 -27.52 7.58 -1.29
CA LEU A 670 -26.82 6.58 -0.50
C LEU A 670 -27.78 5.72 0.33
N SER A 671 -28.81 6.33 0.91
CA SER A 671 -29.84 5.61 1.66
C SER A 671 -30.63 4.63 0.78
N ARG A 672 -30.87 4.98 -0.49
CA ARG A 672 -31.51 4.05 -1.45
C ARG A 672 -30.61 2.87 -1.79
N ARG A 673 -29.28 3.05 -1.68
CA ARG A 673 -28.24 2.05 -1.95
C ARG A 673 -27.87 1.22 -0.71
N ARG A 674 -28.73 1.15 0.28
CA ARG A 674 -28.53 0.41 1.54
C ARG A 674 -27.28 0.85 2.32
N ALA A 675 -26.79 2.06 2.06
CA ALA A 675 -25.58 2.56 2.69
C ALA A 675 -25.85 2.99 4.14
N LEU A 676 -24.94 2.62 5.04
CA LEU A 676 -24.94 3.06 6.44
C LEU A 676 -24.09 4.32 6.56
N ILE A 677 -24.72 5.44 6.88
CA ILE A 677 -24.04 6.70 7.12
C ILE A 677 -23.50 6.70 8.54
N ASN A 678 -22.17 6.69 8.67
CA ASN A 678 -21.50 6.65 9.97
C ASN A 678 -21.41 8.05 10.58
N ASP A 679 -21.03 9.06 9.78
CA ASP A 679 -20.86 10.42 10.27
C ASP A 679 -20.94 11.46 9.13
N VAL A 680 -21.21 12.71 9.48
CA VAL A 680 -21.18 13.86 8.56
C VAL A 680 -20.38 14.98 9.22
N LEU A 681 -19.11 15.05 8.92
CA LEU A 681 -18.17 15.97 9.52
C LEU A 681 -18.05 17.27 8.72
N PRO A 682 -17.91 18.44 9.35
CA PRO A 682 -17.55 19.66 8.65
C PRO A 682 -16.12 19.50 8.08
N LYS A 683 -15.89 19.97 6.86
CA LYS A 683 -14.61 19.96 6.18
C LYS A 683 -14.32 21.33 5.58
N GLY A 684 -13.73 22.21 6.38
CA GLY A 684 -13.62 23.63 6.06
C GLY A 684 -14.97 24.37 6.14
N ASP A 685 -15.03 25.61 5.64
CA ASP A 685 -16.19 26.48 5.82
C ASP A 685 -17.40 26.12 4.95
N ARG A 686 -17.18 25.50 3.78
CA ARG A 686 -18.24 25.27 2.78
C ARG A 686 -18.55 23.83 2.48
N ASN A 687 -17.63 22.91 2.81
CA ASN A 687 -17.76 21.51 2.49
C ASN A 687 -18.07 20.68 3.72
N LYS A 688 -18.69 19.51 3.49
CA LYS A 688 -18.84 18.45 4.49
C LYS A 688 -18.29 17.15 3.95
N MET A 689 -17.80 16.32 4.85
CA MET A 689 -17.36 14.96 4.57
C MET A 689 -18.36 13.97 5.14
N ILE A 690 -18.86 13.09 4.30
CA ILE A 690 -19.77 12.00 4.69
C ILE A 690 -18.92 10.73 4.77
N LEU A 691 -18.94 10.07 5.92
CA LEU A 691 -18.36 8.76 6.14
C LEU A 691 -19.47 7.71 6.03
N VAL A 692 -19.32 6.78 5.11
CA VAL A 692 -20.38 5.83 4.75
C VAL A 692 -19.82 4.45 4.54
N ASN A 693 -20.56 3.44 5.00
CA ASN A 693 -20.32 2.04 4.64
C ASN A 693 -21.44 1.58 3.72
N ALA A 694 -21.10 1.09 2.54
CA ALA A 694 -22.09 0.66 1.56
C ALA A 694 -21.74 -0.70 0.96
N PRO A 695 -22.73 -1.54 0.64
CA PRO A 695 -22.51 -2.81 -0.05
C PRO A 695 -21.95 -2.58 -1.44
N LEU A 696 -20.94 -3.36 -1.84
CA LEU A 696 -20.32 -3.26 -3.16
C LEU A 696 -21.34 -3.47 -4.29
N SER A 697 -22.32 -4.35 -4.09
CA SER A 697 -23.40 -4.64 -5.04
C SER A 697 -24.21 -3.41 -5.45
N GLU A 698 -24.35 -2.43 -4.56
CA GLU A 698 -25.10 -1.19 -4.79
C GLU A 698 -24.27 -0.04 -5.36
N LEU A 699 -22.95 -0.23 -5.45
CA LEU A 699 -22.02 0.82 -5.87
C LEU A 699 -21.70 0.78 -7.36
N SER A 700 -22.25 -0.16 -8.13
CA SER A 700 -22.11 -0.19 -9.57
C SER A 700 -22.60 1.14 -10.18
N GLY A 701 -21.75 1.81 -10.97
CA GLY A 701 -22.03 3.12 -11.59
C GLY A 701 -22.20 4.30 -10.62
N TYR A 702 -21.93 4.13 -9.31
CA TYR A 702 -22.15 5.18 -8.32
C TYR A 702 -21.30 6.44 -8.56
N SER A 703 -20.08 6.31 -9.05
CA SER A 703 -19.22 7.46 -9.36
C SER A 703 -19.87 8.41 -10.38
N SER A 704 -20.55 7.87 -11.38
CA SER A 704 -21.30 8.64 -12.38
C SER A 704 -22.56 9.28 -11.79
N ALA A 705 -23.29 8.55 -10.96
CA ALA A 705 -24.46 9.07 -10.23
C ALA A 705 -24.06 10.22 -9.30
N LEU A 706 -22.97 10.07 -8.54
CA LEU A 706 -22.45 11.11 -7.65
C LEU A 706 -22.05 12.38 -8.41
N ARG A 707 -21.38 12.26 -9.56
CA ARG A 707 -21.06 13.40 -10.44
C ARG A 707 -22.33 14.15 -10.89
N THR A 708 -23.37 13.42 -11.24
CA THR A 708 -24.65 14.01 -11.66
C THR A 708 -25.34 14.75 -10.51
N ILE A 709 -25.45 14.12 -9.33
CA ILE A 709 -26.09 14.69 -8.13
C ILE A 709 -25.36 15.93 -7.65
N SER A 710 -24.03 15.88 -7.66
CA SER A 710 -23.18 16.97 -7.16
C SER A 710 -22.85 18.03 -8.22
N SER A 711 -23.28 17.86 -9.50
CA SER A 711 -22.84 18.68 -10.62
C SER A 711 -21.32 18.72 -10.77
N GLY A 712 -20.64 17.58 -10.49
CA GLY A 712 -19.20 17.43 -10.58
C GLY A 712 -18.39 18.00 -9.41
N THR A 713 -19.03 18.54 -8.37
CA THR A 713 -18.34 19.21 -7.25
C THR A 713 -18.00 18.27 -6.09
N ALA A 714 -18.57 17.07 -6.03
CA ALA A 714 -18.23 16.08 -5.00
C ALA A 714 -17.03 15.23 -5.41
N SER A 715 -16.25 14.88 -4.42
CA SER A 715 -15.17 13.93 -4.52
C SER A 715 -15.47 12.71 -3.65
N MET A 716 -15.08 11.51 -4.10
CA MET A 716 -15.31 10.25 -3.39
C MET A 716 -14.07 9.40 -3.37
N THR A 717 -13.77 8.85 -2.20
CA THR A 717 -12.81 7.75 -2.05
C THR A 717 -13.55 6.50 -1.61
N MET A 718 -13.08 5.33 -2.00
CA MET A 718 -13.70 4.04 -1.69
C MET A 718 -12.62 3.03 -1.33
N GLN A 719 -12.80 2.29 -0.23
CA GLN A 719 -11.88 1.26 0.21
C GLN A 719 -12.66 0.06 0.78
N PRO A 720 -12.22 -1.18 0.57
CA PRO A 720 -12.82 -2.34 1.25
C PRO A 720 -12.67 -2.20 2.76
N CYS A 721 -13.73 -2.43 3.52
CA CYS A 721 -13.68 -2.38 4.98
C CYS A 721 -14.17 -3.65 5.68
N GLY A 722 -14.37 -4.73 4.93
CA GLY A 722 -14.78 -6.02 5.45
C GLY A 722 -16.06 -6.55 4.83
N PHE A 723 -16.76 -7.40 5.58
CA PHE A 723 -17.99 -8.05 5.14
C PHE A 723 -19.08 -7.82 6.17
N SER A 724 -20.34 -7.76 5.75
CA SER A 724 -21.51 -7.62 6.61
C SER A 724 -22.62 -8.59 6.20
N SER A 725 -23.42 -9.01 7.18
CA SER A 725 -24.55 -9.90 6.94
C SER A 725 -25.65 -9.22 6.15
N MET A 726 -26.18 -9.93 5.16
CA MET A 726 -27.29 -9.50 4.33
C MET A 726 -28.64 -9.77 5.03
N ASN A 727 -29.68 -9.06 4.60
CA ASN A 727 -31.04 -9.42 4.96
C ASN A 727 -31.56 -10.53 4.02
N SER A 728 -32.60 -11.27 4.43
CA SER A 728 -33.08 -12.47 3.72
C SER A 728 -33.55 -12.21 2.28
N ALA A 729 -34.07 -11.01 1.99
CA ALA A 729 -34.50 -10.66 0.64
C ALA A 729 -33.29 -10.48 -0.30
N ASP A 730 -32.26 -9.79 0.17
CA ASP A 730 -31.03 -9.55 -0.57
C ASP A 730 -30.20 -10.84 -0.71
N GLU A 731 -30.21 -11.73 0.30
CA GLU A 731 -29.59 -13.06 0.22
C GLU A 731 -30.15 -13.88 -0.95
N SER A 732 -31.50 -13.92 -1.09
CA SER A 732 -32.15 -14.66 -2.19
C SER A 732 -31.77 -14.10 -3.58
N LEU A 733 -31.59 -12.79 -3.68
CA LEU A 733 -31.13 -12.14 -4.91
C LEU A 733 -29.66 -12.47 -5.20
N ALA A 734 -28.81 -12.44 -4.17
CA ALA A 734 -27.40 -12.80 -4.29
C ALA A 734 -27.20 -14.26 -4.70
N GLU A 735 -28.02 -15.19 -4.17
CA GLU A 735 -28.00 -16.61 -4.60
C GLU A 735 -28.34 -16.79 -6.06
N ARG A 736 -29.38 -16.10 -6.55
CA ARG A 736 -29.77 -16.15 -7.97
C ARG A 736 -28.64 -15.62 -8.88
N ARG A 737 -28.03 -14.51 -8.49
CA ARG A 737 -26.88 -13.95 -9.22
C ARG A 737 -25.68 -14.88 -9.24
N ALA A 738 -25.35 -15.48 -8.07
CA ALA A 738 -24.27 -16.46 -7.98
C ALA A 738 -24.52 -17.73 -8.82
N GLN A 739 -25.80 -18.11 -9.02
CA GLN A 739 -26.21 -19.23 -9.86
C GLN A 739 -26.33 -18.86 -11.33
N GLY A 740 -26.12 -17.60 -11.72
CA GLY A 740 -26.27 -17.15 -13.10
C GLY A 740 -27.70 -17.08 -13.60
N LEU A 741 -28.67 -16.96 -12.70
CA LEU A 741 -30.11 -16.92 -13.01
C LEU A 741 -30.65 -15.48 -13.20
N GLU A 742 -29.82 -14.46 -12.98
CA GLU A 742 -30.11 -13.03 -13.22
C GLU A 742 -28.91 -12.31 -13.84
#